data_ea475239772227d6e6e9b8abd94cf7f8
#
_entry.id   ea475239772227d6e6e9b8abd94cf7f8
#
_cell.length_a   1.000
_cell.length_b   1.000
_cell.length_c   1.000
_cell.angle_alpha   90.00
_cell.angle_beta   90.00
_cell.angle_gamma   90.00
#
_symmetry.space_group_name_H-M   'P 1'
#
loop_
_entity.id
_entity.type
_entity.pdbx_description
1 polymer ?
#
loop_
_entity_poly.entity_id
_entity_poly.type
_entity_poly.pdbx_seq_one_letter_code
_entity_poly.pdbx_strand_id
1 'polypeptide(L)'
;MLLSTNITPGFLGRSSDSVQQKSVDALFIPATEKNSVFSLNVFGKTGLKKQDVALSANDASLIFDKLKELKSEMTQHPYSEKTQSLKIAFVDLLDEKGLISNGVPKETYLSLLNPLWVERLQKTGNTASLPQPFTNRGTCALCSMGGEGSGILIPLFLLPRPRIAMLWLGTGLTTAANLLTGRGYVAGGAQTGFAFGFMGIGLSYALPGYTLYGFIGYALLASTTAEYVEHYPPNRPPVISDVDPINGEQNVPLSLTELQFRITDPDGDLMSYAITTDPDIGSASGNLKPFGVYTVPVSGLVDLTQYTWYIQVTDGKGTTEETFTFTTEAIAPIISNPIPADGERDVPLDITQLQFTLKDYQGDTMEYTVQTSPNIGSDHKVGVHDGTYTLSVSDLTYGAAYRWFVNVTDGTHWTRKVFSFETGYPSQFNPFEFSWQFRKQITIDHTQVTDDLDNFPVLISTTDADLMKAQDDGGDILFMNGAGVAVKQRHEIETFDVSSGKLVAWVNITDLSSNEDTVFYMYYGNPDCINQEYPGKTWDSNYVGVWHSNDLTTSTIKDSTSHSYTGTKKAVNEPVVTTSGKIGNAQLYDFVNDYITMGNVLAFERTDHFSGSAWIYTHNREDYTGILEKYYNKGWHLDLYQGKLTFTLYSSGSNRLGMRTTNVVITNNIWYHVSFTYDGSSTPAGVKIYVNGSSKALTTDYNTLSATIVGTEPLYIGASGTAATIRWYFDGIMDEVRVHSTDRNSSWISTEFNNQNNPSSFLSFGSEEPSP
;
A
#
# COMPACT_ATOMS: atom_id res chain seq x y z
N MET A 1 26.78 -45.47 -8.66
CA MET A 1 27.64 -46.63 -8.40
C MET A 1 28.08 -46.53 -6.94
N LEU A 2 27.43 -47.26 -6.05
CA LEU A 2 27.74 -47.35 -4.63
C LEU A 2 28.66 -48.56 -4.44
N LEU A 3 29.88 -48.33 -4.01
CA LEU A 3 30.74 -49.38 -3.55
C LEU A 3 30.52 -49.58 -2.05
N SER A 4 29.92 -50.71 -1.68
CA SER A 4 29.82 -51.19 -0.32
C SER A 4 31.11 -51.95 0.02
N THR A 5 31.84 -51.56 1.06
CA THR A 5 32.79 -52.42 1.76
C THR A 5 32.42 -52.49 3.21
N ASN A 6 32.01 -53.71 3.62
CA ASN A 6 31.81 -54.09 5.00
C ASN A 6 33.16 -54.16 5.73
N ILE A 7 33.28 -53.48 6.86
CA ILE A 7 34.26 -53.76 7.91
C ILE A 7 33.55 -53.70 9.25
N THR A 8 33.61 -54.80 9.98
CA THR A 8 33.03 -55.09 11.27
C THR A 8 33.70 -54.29 12.41
N PRO A 9 32.97 -53.93 13.49
CA PRO A 9 33.49 -53.09 14.56
C PRO A 9 34.19 -53.85 15.66
N GLY A 10 35.35 -53.37 16.08
CA GLY A 10 35.99 -53.76 17.36
C GLY A 10 35.72 -52.61 18.38
N PHE A 11 35.14 -53.02 19.49
CA PHE A 11 34.97 -52.25 20.71
C PHE A 11 36.28 -51.84 21.35
N LEU A 12 36.44 -50.63 21.83
CA LEU A 12 36.95 -50.30 23.16
C LEU A 12 36.91 -48.74 23.34
N GLY A 13 36.29 -48.29 24.44
CA GLY A 13 36.19 -46.90 24.82
C GLY A 13 37.55 -46.33 25.27
N ARG A 14 37.76 -45.06 24.90
CA ARG A 14 38.76 -44.18 25.49
C ARG A 14 38.25 -42.74 25.62
N SER A 15 38.65 -42.12 26.71
CA SER A 15 38.25 -40.80 27.22
C SER A 15 38.53 -39.64 26.25
N SER A 16 37.76 -38.61 26.37
CA SER A 16 37.72 -37.37 25.57
C SER A 16 39.05 -36.55 25.54
N ASP A 17 40.00 -36.85 26.39
CA ASP A 17 41.26 -36.08 26.52
C ASP A 17 42.34 -36.45 25.49
N SER A 18 42.18 -37.53 24.73
CA SER A 18 43.22 -38.02 23.83
C SER A 18 43.17 -37.43 22.41
N VAL A 19 42.08 -36.78 22.03
CA VAL A 19 41.96 -36.18 20.66
C VAL A 19 42.48 -34.74 20.62
N GLN A 20 42.39 -34.03 21.73
CA GLN A 20 42.99 -32.68 21.79
C GLN A 20 44.52 -32.67 21.80
N GLN A 21 45.16 -33.74 22.22
CA GLN A 21 46.62 -33.82 22.38
C GLN A 21 47.35 -34.44 21.18
N LYS A 22 46.62 -34.98 20.19
CA LYS A 22 47.12 -35.21 18.85
C LYS A 22 46.80 -34.01 17.93
N SER A 23 46.86 -32.78 18.49
CA SER A 23 46.92 -31.59 17.69
C SER A 23 48.17 -31.63 16.84
N VAL A 24 47.94 -31.71 15.58
CA VAL A 24 48.81 -31.37 14.47
C VAL A 24 49.99 -30.54 14.97
N ASP A 25 51.17 -31.10 14.95
CA ASP A 25 52.39 -30.30 14.86
C ASP A 25 52.12 -29.26 13.78
N ALA A 26 52.33 -27.99 14.14
CA ALA A 26 52.03 -26.83 13.26
C ALA A 26 52.49 -27.19 11.83
N LEU A 27 51.65 -26.85 10.83
CA LEU A 27 52.03 -26.93 9.42
C LEU A 27 53.38 -26.26 9.28
N PHE A 28 54.48 -27.03 9.40
CA PHE A 28 55.82 -26.48 9.38
C PHE A 28 56.24 -26.36 7.91
N ILE A 29 56.23 -25.16 7.41
CA ILE A 29 56.83 -24.85 6.10
C ILE A 29 58.30 -24.55 6.33
N PRO A 30 59.26 -25.39 5.84
CA PRO A 30 60.68 -25.15 6.04
C PRO A 30 61.10 -23.81 5.41
N ALA A 31 61.78 -22.96 6.19
CA ALA A 31 62.19 -21.59 5.77
C ALA A 31 63.28 -21.57 4.67
N THR A 32 63.79 -22.70 4.20
CA THR A 32 64.98 -22.80 3.33
C THR A 32 64.61 -23.10 1.86
N GLU A 33 63.35 -23.18 1.46
CA GLU A 33 62.99 -23.53 0.09
C GLU A 33 62.79 -22.34 -0.83
N LYS A 34 63.21 -22.49 -2.11
CA LYS A 34 62.89 -21.57 -3.18
C LYS A 34 61.40 -21.49 -3.42
N ASN A 35 60.95 -20.37 -3.97
CA ASN A 35 59.52 -20.13 -4.29
C ASN A 35 58.87 -21.35 -4.93
N SER A 36 57.79 -21.83 -4.33
CA SER A 36 56.97 -22.94 -4.81
C SER A 36 55.61 -22.46 -5.33
N VAL A 37 54.92 -23.26 -6.12
CA VAL A 37 53.65 -22.90 -6.71
C VAL A 37 52.55 -22.90 -5.62
N PHE A 38 51.96 -21.76 -5.43
CA PHE A 38 50.77 -21.56 -4.58
C PHE A 38 49.55 -21.41 -5.52
N SER A 39 48.53 -22.22 -5.32
CA SER A 39 47.33 -22.18 -6.14
C SER A 39 46.15 -21.68 -5.29
N LEU A 40 45.47 -20.67 -5.76
CA LEU A 40 44.18 -20.20 -5.28
C LEU A 40 43.07 -20.82 -6.15
N ASN A 41 42.16 -21.55 -5.52
CA ASN A 41 40.97 -22.11 -6.15
C ASN A 41 39.73 -21.40 -5.63
N VAL A 42 38.93 -20.84 -6.51
CA VAL A 42 37.73 -20.08 -6.19
C VAL A 42 36.49 -20.86 -6.60
N PHE A 43 35.66 -21.23 -5.64
CA PHE A 43 34.45 -22.02 -5.84
C PHE A 43 33.22 -21.11 -5.79
N GLY A 44 32.70 -20.71 -6.95
CA GLY A 44 31.58 -19.79 -7.09
C GLY A 44 30.43 -20.34 -7.94
N LYS A 45 29.33 -19.59 -8.04
CA LYS A 45 28.13 -19.96 -8.82
C LYS A 45 28.42 -20.24 -10.29
N THR A 46 29.46 -19.61 -10.85
CA THR A 46 29.84 -19.71 -12.29
C THR A 46 30.90 -20.78 -12.54
N GLY A 47 31.28 -21.55 -11.53
CA GLY A 47 32.29 -22.61 -11.66
C GLY A 47 33.55 -22.38 -10.83
N LEU A 48 34.60 -23.14 -11.17
CA LEU A 48 35.92 -23.04 -10.54
C LEU A 48 36.81 -22.08 -11.33
N LYS A 49 37.49 -21.17 -10.61
CA LYS A 49 38.61 -20.41 -11.15
C LYS A 49 39.86 -20.77 -10.36
N LYS A 50 40.96 -21.02 -11.07
CA LYS A 50 42.28 -21.34 -10.49
C LYS A 50 43.30 -20.28 -10.88
N GLN A 51 44.09 -19.84 -9.91
CA GLN A 51 45.26 -18.96 -10.15
C GLN A 51 46.47 -19.55 -9.44
N ASP A 52 47.56 -19.63 -10.15
CA ASP A 52 48.85 -20.14 -9.66
C ASP A 52 49.86 -18.99 -9.57
N VAL A 53 50.51 -18.86 -8.40
CA VAL A 53 51.51 -17.83 -8.12
C VAL A 53 52.70 -18.50 -7.42
N ALA A 54 53.93 -18.10 -7.76
CA ALA A 54 55.09 -18.55 -7.03
C ALA A 54 55.29 -17.73 -5.76
N LEU A 55 55.16 -18.36 -4.58
CA LEU A 55 55.31 -17.73 -3.27
C LEU A 55 56.50 -18.29 -2.49
N SER A 56 57.03 -17.46 -1.61
CA SER A 56 57.99 -17.90 -0.60
C SER A 56 57.29 -18.78 0.47
N ALA A 57 58.07 -19.60 1.14
CA ALA A 57 57.58 -20.42 2.27
C ALA A 57 56.99 -19.53 3.39
N ASN A 58 57.57 -18.37 3.66
CA ASN A 58 57.11 -17.42 4.66
C ASN A 58 55.75 -16.79 4.29
N ASP A 59 55.59 -16.38 3.02
CA ASP A 59 54.30 -15.82 2.57
C ASP A 59 53.19 -16.87 2.57
N ALA A 60 53.51 -18.10 2.16
CA ALA A 60 52.56 -19.22 2.23
C ALA A 60 52.14 -19.51 3.69
N SER A 61 53.09 -19.52 4.65
CA SER A 61 52.80 -19.70 6.07
C SER A 61 51.86 -18.62 6.59
N LEU A 62 52.11 -17.36 6.27
CA LEU A 62 51.29 -16.24 6.68
C LEU A 62 49.83 -16.40 6.19
N ILE A 63 49.65 -16.85 4.95
CA ILE A 63 48.32 -17.10 4.37
C ILE A 63 47.60 -18.24 5.10
N PHE A 64 48.29 -19.35 5.38
CA PHE A 64 47.71 -20.49 6.10
C PHE A 64 47.37 -20.14 7.57
N ASP A 65 48.21 -19.33 8.24
CA ASP A 65 47.94 -18.87 9.61
C ASP A 65 46.69 -17.98 9.63
N LYS A 66 46.55 -17.08 8.65
CA LYS A 66 45.35 -16.24 8.54
C LYS A 66 44.09 -17.03 8.19
N LEU A 67 44.22 -18.08 7.36
CA LEU A 67 43.15 -19.02 7.07
C LEU A 67 42.70 -19.75 8.33
N LYS A 68 43.65 -20.18 9.17
CA LYS A 68 43.39 -20.86 10.44
C LYS A 68 42.63 -20.00 11.43
N GLU A 69 43.03 -18.72 11.56
CA GLU A 69 42.34 -17.72 12.39
C GLU A 69 40.90 -17.52 11.90
N LEU A 70 40.71 -17.25 10.61
CA LEU A 70 39.40 -17.04 10.01
C LEU A 70 38.51 -18.30 10.13
N LYS A 71 39.07 -19.50 9.89
CA LYS A 71 38.37 -20.78 10.05
C LYS A 71 37.82 -20.95 11.46
N SER A 72 38.64 -20.72 12.48
CA SER A 72 38.27 -20.85 13.88
C SER A 72 37.09 -19.92 14.20
N GLU A 73 37.18 -18.64 13.86
CA GLU A 73 36.14 -17.65 14.14
C GLU A 73 34.86 -17.90 13.33
N MET A 74 35.00 -18.21 12.04
CA MET A 74 33.85 -18.46 11.16
C MET A 74 33.06 -19.72 11.54
N THR A 75 33.70 -20.70 12.17
CA THR A 75 33.03 -21.94 12.67
C THR A 75 32.26 -21.67 13.95
N GLN A 76 32.79 -20.81 14.84
CA GLN A 76 32.21 -20.52 16.16
C GLN A 76 31.19 -19.35 16.09
N HIS A 77 31.52 -18.33 15.34
CA HIS A 77 30.76 -17.07 15.28
C HIS A 77 30.62 -16.58 13.84
N PRO A 78 29.94 -17.30 12.93
CA PRO A 78 29.93 -17.04 11.48
C PRO A 78 29.44 -15.65 11.09
N TYR A 79 28.73 -14.97 11.96
CA TYR A 79 28.09 -13.69 11.70
C TYR A 79 28.64 -12.51 12.51
N SER A 80 29.62 -12.74 13.37
CA SER A 80 30.21 -11.67 14.20
C SER A 80 30.91 -10.60 13.37
N GLU A 81 30.98 -9.37 13.88
CA GLU A 81 31.77 -8.28 13.27
C GLU A 81 33.24 -8.69 13.13
N LYS A 82 33.77 -9.42 14.10
CA LYS A 82 35.12 -9.97 14.04
C LYS A 82 35.31 -10.92 12.87
N THR A 83 34.35 -11.81 12.62
CA THR A 83 34.38 -12.69 11.43
C THR A 83 34.37 -11.89 10.15
N GLN A 84 33.57 -10.83 10.05
CA GLN A 84 33.54 -9.98 8.85
C GLN A 84 34.88 -9.26 8.64
N SER A 85 35.45 -8.72 9.70
CA SER A 85 36.78 -8.09 9.66
C SER A 85 37.90 -9.07 9.22
N LEU A 86 37.86 -10.30 9.72
CA LEU A 86 38.80 -11.34 9.34
C LEU A 86 38.67 -11.79 7.88
N LYS A 87 37.44 -11.86 7.34
CA LYS A 87 37.20 -12.14 5.91
C LYS A 87 37.83 -11.08 5.02
N ILE A 88 37.64 -9.80 5.38
CA ILE A 88 38.27 -8.68 4.67
C ILE A 88 39.78 -8.78 4.73
N ALA A 89 40.34 -8.93 5.93
CA ALA A 89 41.79 -9.03 6.12
C ALA A 89 42.42 -10.24 5.39
N PHE A 90 41.69 -11.36 5.30
CA PHE A 90 42.14 -12.52 4.55
C PHE A 90 42.17 -12.27 3.03
N VAL A 91 41.12 -11.65 2.48
CA VAL A 91 41.05 -11.29 1.06
C VAL A 91 42.11 -10.23 0.72
N ASP A 92 42.35 -9.25 1.59
CA ASP A 92 43.39 -8.25 1.42
C ASP A 92 44.79 -8.87 1.38
N LEU A 93 45.07 -9.86 2.26
CA LEU A 93 46.32 -10.58 2.26
C LEU A 93 46.52 -11.39 0.93
N LEU A 94 45.47 -12.04 0.42
CA LEU A 94 45.54 -12.76 -0.87
C LEU A 94 45.85 -11.78 -2.02
N ASP A 95 45.34 -10.58 -1.99
CA ASP A 95 45.58 -9.53 -2.97
C ASP A 95 47.02 -9.01 -2.85
N GLU A 96 47.48 -8.69 -1.65
CA GLU A 96 48.88 -8.26 -1.37
C GLU A 96 49.91 -9.27 -1.90
N LYS A 97 49.61 -10.56 -1.77
CA LYS A 97 50.49 -11.63 -2.26
C LYS A 97 50.28 -11.98 -3.74
N GLY A 98 49.51 -11.19 -4.48
CA GLY A 98 49.29 -11.34 -5.93
C GLY A 98 48.48 -12.55 -6.34
N LEU A 99 47.72 -13.13 -5.42
CA LEU A 99 46.82 -14.28 -5.65
C LEU A 99 45.47 -13.87 -6.24
N ILE A 100 45.09 -12.61 -6.14
CA ILE A 100 43.89 -12.08 -6.78
C ILE A 100 44.24 -11.56 -8.17
N SER A 101 43.55 -12.05 -9.20
CA SER A 101 43.80 -11.69 -10.58
C SER A 101 43.58 -10.19 -10.86
N ASN A 102 44.50 -9.54 -11.54
CA ASN A 102 44.35 -8.14 -12.00
C ASN A 102 43.02 -7.95 -12.75
N GLY A 103 42.18 -7.04 -12.27
CA GLY A 103 40.88 -6.75 -12.89
C GLY A 103 39.69 -7.52 -12.31
N VAL A 104 39.87 -8.37 -11.29
CA VAL A 104 38.78 -8.97 -10.53
C VAL A 104 38.62 -8.20 -9.21
N PRO A 105 37.46 -7.57 -8.97
CA PRO A 105 37.22 -6.83 -7.73
C PRO A 105 37.31 -7.75 -6.49
N LYS A 106 37.86 -7.25 -5.38
CA LYS A 106 37.94 -7.96 -4.08
C LYS A 106 36.57 -8.42 -3.58
N GLU A 107 35.53 -7.63 -3.87
CA GLU A 107 34.13 -7.91 -3.56
C GLU A 107 33.68 -9.25 -4.13
N THR A 108 34.25 -9.70 -5.24
CA THR A 108 33.98 -11.02 -5.82
C THR A 108 34.37 -12.14 -4.86
N TYR A 109 35.53 -12.03 -4.24
CA TYR A 109 36.04 -12.99 -3.27
C TYR A 109 35.30 -12.90 -1.93
N LEU A 110 35.02 -11.69 -1.49
CA LEU A 110 34.21 -11.48 -0.27
C LEU A 110 32.78 -12.03 -0.42
N SER A 111 32.19 -11.94 -1.64
CA SER A 111 30.86 -12.50 -1.90
C SER A 111 30.81 -14.05 -1.81
N LEU A 112 31.94 -14.72 -1.99
CA LEU A 112 32.04 -16.18 -1.79
C LEU A 112 32.10 -16.56 -0.31
N LEU A 113 32.64 -15.69 0.51
CA LEU A 113 32.67 -15.82 1.96
C LEU A 113 31.42 -15.21 2.64
N ASN A 114 30.51 -14.60 1.83
CA ASN A 114 29.21 -14.09 2.23
C ASN A 114 28.14 -14.39 1.17
N PRO A 115 27.82 -15.66 0.89
CA PRO A 115 26.88 -15.99 -0.17
C PRO A 115 25.43 -15.58 0.21
N LEU A 116 24.69 -15.07 -0.77
CA LEU A 116 23.31 -14.56 -0.58
C LEU A 116 22.33 -15.55 0.11
N TRP A 117 22.53 -16.83 -0.02
CA TRP A 117 21.68 -17.82 0.66
C TRP A 117 21.93 -17.86 2.16
N VAL A 118 23.14 -17.57 2.62
CA VAL A 118 23.49 -17.41 4.05
C VAL A 118 22.84 -16.16 4.62
N GLU A 119 22.90 -15.03 3.91
CA GLU A 119 22.20 -13.80 4.32
C GLU A 119 20.66 -13.98 4.37
N ARG A 120 20.11 -14.76 3.45
CA ARG A 120 18.68 -15.08 3.47
C ARG A 120 18.29 -15.96 4.66
N LEU A 121 19.11 -16.92 5.04
CA LEU A 121 18.89 -17.71 6.24
C LEU A 121 18.86 -16.84 7.50
N GLN A 122 19.71 -15.82 7.59
CA GLN A 122 19.71 -14.86 8.69
C GLN A 122 18.41 -14.03 8.75
N LYS A 123 17.92 -13.56 7.58
CA LYS A 123 16.76 -12.63 7.51
C LYS A 123 15.41 -13.32 7.66
N THR A 124 15.27 -14.56 7.25
CA THR A 124 13.95 -15.22 7.17
C THR A 124 13.58 -16.00 8.41
N GLY A 125 14.55 -16.46 9.21
CA GLY A 125 14.28 -17.31 10.39
C GLY A 125 13.42 -18.56 10.11
N ASN A 126 13.02 -18.76 8.85
CA ASN A 126 11.99 -19.70 8.45
C ASN A 126 12.62 -21.05 8.06
N THR A 127 12.72 -21.95 9.02
CA THR A 127 13.30 -23.28 8.84
C THR A 127 12.26 -24.40 8.69
N ALA A 128 10.99 -24.07 8.61
CA ALA A 128 9.89 -25.05 8.60
C ALA A 128 9.88 -26.01 7.39
N SER A 129 10.72 -25.77 6.37
CA SER A 129 10.83 -26.61 5.17
C SER A 129 12.24 -27.17 4.91
N LEU A 130 13.18 -26.98 5.82
CA LEU A 130 14.53 -27.52 5.66
C LEU A 130 14.66 -28.90 6.33
N PRO A 131 15.41 -29.84 5.71
CA PRO A 131 15.67 -31.14 6.35
C PRO A 131 16.31 -30.94 7.73
N GLN A 132 15.82 -31.64 8.75
CA GLN A 132 16.42 -31.63 10.08
C GLN A 132 17.93 -31.87 9.93
N PRO A 133 18.78 -31.16 10.68
CA PRO A 133 20.21 -31.32 10.60
C PRO A 133 20.58 -32.76 10.95
N PHE A 134 20.98 -33.53 9.93
CA PHE A 134 21.54 -34.85 10.14
C PHE A 134 22.94 -34.68 10.73
N THR A 135 23.03 -34.75 12.04
CA THR A 135 24.31 -34.96 12.73
C THR A 135 24.45 -36.47 13.00
N ASN A 136 25.01 -37.19 12.06
CA ASN A 136 25.37 -38.56 12.29
C ASN A 136 26.75 -38.82 11.68
N ARG A 137 27.73 -39.20 12.52
CA ARG A 137 29.07 -39.67 12.13
C ARG A 137 29.82 -38.72 11.16
N GLY A 138 30.26 -37.55 11.66
CA GLY A 138 31.10 -36.61 10.88
C GLY A 138 30.41 -36.00 9.66
N THR A 139 29.10 -35.78 9.73
CA THR A 139 28.29 -35.15 8.70
C THR A 139 27.63 -33.87 9.24
N CYS A 140 27.65 -32.78 8.47
CA CYS A 140 27.06 -31.50 8.84
C CYS A 140 26.30 -30.92 7.65
N ALA A 141 25.06 -30.50 7.85
CA ALA A 141 24.25 -29.86 6.83
C ALA A 141 24.17 -28.35 7.07
N LEU A 142 24.03 -27.57 5.99
CA LEU A 142 23.96 -26.11 6.03
C LEU A 142 25.06 -25.51 6.91
N CYS A 143 26.29 -25.80 6.59
CA CYS A 143 27.42 -25.50 7.48
C CYS A 143 28.36 -24.42 6.96
N SER A 144 28.91 -23.65 7.91
CA SER A 144 30.23 -23.04 7.74
C SER A 144 31.29 -24.13 7.92
N MET A 145 32.32 -24.13 7.10
CA MET A 145 33.36 -25.16 7.19
C MET A 145 34.72 -24.64 6.78
N GLY A 146 35.75 -25.28 7.28
CA GLY A 146 37.09 -25.04 6.89
C GLY A 146 37.98 -26.22 7.17
N GLY A 147 39.06 -26.39 6.44
CA GLY A 147 40.03 -27.45 6.63
C GLY A 147 41.41 -27.05 6.19
N GLU A 148 42.42 -27.69 6.78
CA GLU A 148 43.84 -27.52 6.42
C GLU A 148 44.58 -28.83 6.65
N GLY A 149 45.60 -29.06 5.86
CA GLY A 149 46.40 -30.29 5.99
C GLY A 149 47.40 -30.51 4.85
N SER A 150 47.98 -31.71 4.84
CA SER A 150 48.80 -32.19 3.75
C SER A 150 48.08 -33.25 2.93
N GLY A 151 47.99 -33.07 1.61
CA GLY A 151 47.24 -33.98 0.74
C GLY A 151 46.74 -33.30 -0.52
N ILE A 152 45.61 -33.73 -1.03
CA ILE A 152 45.03 -33.25 -2.29
C ILE A 152 43.63 -32.67 -2.05
N LEU A 153 43.40 -31.51 -2.70
CA LEU A 153 42.09 -30.88 -2.79
C LEU A 153 41.56 -30.98 -4.23
N ILE A 154 40.43 -31.65 -4.41
CA ILE A 154 39.86 -31.95 -5.73
C ILE A 154 38.49 -31.33 -5.88
N PRO A 155 38.34 -30.34 -6.81
CA PRO A 155 37.02 -29.83 -7.18
C PRO A 155 36.28 -30.85 -8.07
N LEU A 156 34.98 -31.04 -7.80
CA LEU A 156 34.11 -31.93 -8.57
C LEU A 156 32.94 -31.18 -9.15
N PHE A 157 32.62 -31.45 -10.43
CA PHE A 157 31.45 -30.92 -11.13
C PHE A 157 30.39 -32.00 -11.29
N LEU A 158 29.20 -31.81 -10.75
CA LEU A 158 28.11 -32.77 -10.77
C LEU A 158 26.99 -32.27 -11.72
N LEU A 159 26.70 -33.06 -12.79
CA LEU A 159 25.59 -32.82 -13.73
C LEU A 159 24.23 -33.23 -13.12
N PRO A 160 23.08 -32.66 -13.51
CA PRO A 160 22.77 -31.89 -14.73
C PRO A 160 22.77 -30.37 -14.57
N ARG A 161 23.01 -29.86 -13.40
CA ARG A 161 23.31 -28.43 -13.18
C ARG A 161 24.69 -28.35 -12.54
N PRO A 162 25.52 -27.33 -12.88
CA PRO A 162 26.84 -27.21 -12.29
C PRO A 162 26.71 -27.01 -10.77
N ARG A 163 26.72 -28.13 -10.03
CA ARG A 163 26.84 -28.16 -8.59
C ARG A 163 28.28 -28.40 -8.25
N ILE A 164 28.88 -27.44 -7.58
CA ILE A 164 30.26 -27.57 -7.15
C ILE A 164 30.30 -28.44 -5.91
N ALA A 165 31.05 -29.51 -5.96
CA ALA A 165 31.42 -30.31 -4.82
C ALA A 165 32.95 -30.29 -4.67
N MET A 166 33.42 -30.50 -3.46
CA MET A 166 34.84 -30.51 -3.13
C MET A 166 35.15 -31.79 -2.40
N LEU A 167 36.19 -32.45 -2.81
CA LEU A 167 36.76 -33.65 -2.14
C LEU A 167 38.16 -33.28 -1.64
N TRP A 168 38.51 -33.72 -0.42
CA TRP A 168 39.85 -33.63 0.09
C TRP A 168 40.32 -34.98 0.59
N LEU A 169 41.54 -35.29 0.34
CA LEU A 169 42.23 -36.51 0.73
C LEU A 169 43.56 -36.15 1.32
N GLY A 170 43.82 -36.54 2.56
CA GLY A 170 45.09 -36.24 3.18
C GLY A 170 45.04 -36.38 4.72
N THR A 171 46.04 -35.80 5.37
CA THR A 171 46.14 -35.74 6.84
C THR A 171 46.03 -34.27 7.23
N GLY A 172 45.11 -33.96 8.15
CA GLY A 172 44.89 -32.58 8.57
C GLY A 172 43.75 -32.41 9.53
N LEU A 173 43.25 -31.17 9.66
CA LEU A 173 42.16 -30.80 10.54
C LEU A 173 41.01 -30.23 9.69
N THR A 174 39.81 -30.75 9.87
CA THR A 174 38.58 -30.22 9.26
C THR A 174 37.57 -29.89 10.35
N THR A 175 36.98 -28.71 10.23
CA THR A 175 35.88 -28.25 11.10
C THR A 175 34.67 -27.94 10.25
N ALA A 176 33.48 -28.31 10.75
CA ALA A 176 32.21 -27.90 10.15
C ALA A 176 31.19 -27.67 11.26
N ALA A 177 30.45 -26.57 11.18
CA ALA A 177 29.39 -26.24 12.15
C ALA A 177 28.14 -25.79 11.43
N ASN A 178 26.99 -26.30 11.87
CA ASN A 178 25.70 -25.92 11.35
C ASN A 178 25.41 -24.45 11.67
N LEU A 179 24.97 -23.69 10.68
CA LEU A 179 24.75 -22.25 10.77
C LEU A 179 23.60 -21.84 11.70
N LEU A 180 22.69 -22.77 11.99
CA LEU A 180 21.49 -22.49 12.79
C LEU A 180 21.69 -22.93 14.24
N THR A 181 22.36 -24.08 14.46
CA THR A 181 22.48 -24.71 15.79
C THR A 181 23.88 -24.60 16.39
N GLY A 182 24.88 -24.21 15.62
CA GLY A 182 26.29 -24.23 16.03
C GLY A 182 26.85 -25.66 16.22
N ARG A 183 26.02 -26.70 16.14
CA ARG A 183 26.46 -28.11 16.27
C ARG A 183 27.27 -28.53 15.06
N GLY A 184 28.31 -29.26 15.28
CA GLY A 184 29.19 -29.68 14.20
C GLY A 184 30.19 -30.74 14.63
N TYR A 185 31.32 -30.79 13.91
CA TYR A 185 32.42 -31.71 14.24
C TYR A 185 33.78 -31.04 14.01
N VAL A 186 34.73 -31.52 14.76
CA VAL A 186 36.16 -31.29 14.53
C VAL A 186 36.80 -32.67 14.25
N ALA A 187 37.36 -32.82 13.07
CA ALA A 187 37.91 -34.08 12.62
C ALA A 187 39.41 -33.90 12.32
N GLY A 188 40.26 -34.81 12.85
CA GLY A 188 41.69 -34.72 12.69
C GLY A 188 42.32 -36.03 12.24
N GLY A 189 43.52 -35.96 11.68
CA GLY A 189 44.30 -37.12 11.20
C GLY A 189 44.08 -37.41 9.71
N ALA A 190 44.32 -38.70 9.34
CA ALA A 190 44.09 -39.14 7.97
C ALA A 190 42.62 -39.14 7.61
N GLN A 191 42.23 -38.43 6.56
CA GLN A 191 40.83 -38.24 6.21
C GLN A 191 40.57 -38.17 4.72
N THR A 192 39.40 -38.62 4.34
CA THR A 192 38.74 -38.32 3.09
C THR A 192 37.48 -37.53 3.43
N GLY A 193 37.34 -36.35 2.88
CA GLY A 193 36.17 -35.53 3.14
C GLY A 193 35.52 -35.05 1.86
N PHE A 194 34.22 -34.74 1.97
CA PHE A 194 33.41 -34.32 0.86
C PHE A 194 32.50 -33.15 1.28
N ALA A 195 32.44 -32.11 0.44
CA ALA A 195 31.51 -31.01 0.62
C ALA A 195 30.66 -30.82 -0.65
N PHE A 196 29.34 -30.90 -0.49
CA PHE A 196 28.39 -30.69 -1.57
C PHE A 196 27.80 -29.26 -1.52
N GLY A 197 27.69 -28.60 -2.67
CA GLY A 197 27.23 -27.20 -2.75
C GLY A 197 28.22 -26.24 -2.07
N PHE A 198 29.51 -26.53 -2.14
CA PHE A 198 30.54 -25.69 -1.54
C PHE A 198 30.70 -24.37 -2.28
N MET A 199 30.70 -23.28 -1.53
CA MET A 199 31.04 -21.94 -1.99
C MET A 199 32.10 -21.35 -1.07
N GLY A 200 33.24 -21.01 -1.63
CA GLY A 200 34.37 -20.54 -0.82
C GLY A 200 35.70 -20.50 -1.56
N ILE A 201 36.77 -20.50 -0.79
CA ILE A 201 38.16 -20.42 -1.25
C ILE A 201 38.91 -21.68 -0.85
N GLY A 202 39.60 -22.27 -1.78
CA GLY A 202 40.54 -23.36 -1.57
C GLY A 202 41.96 -22.95 -1.94
N LEU A 203 42.92 -23.36 -1.12
CA LEU A 203 44.35 -23.10 -1.28
C LEU A 203 45.12 -24.41 -1.43
N SER A 204 46.15 -24.42 -2.27
CA SER A 204 47.16 -25.49 -2.27
C SER A 204 48.52 -24.93 -2.50
N TYR A 205 49.50 -25.45 -1.77
CA TYR A 205 50.92 -25.10 -1.86
C TYR A 205 51.76 -26.36 -2.05
N ALA A 206 52.39 -26.47 -3.24
CA ALA A 206 53.18 -27.62 -3.58
C ALA A 206 54.57 -27.52 -2.97
N LEU A 207 54.96 -28.51 -2.21
CA LEU A 207 56.27 -28.70 -1.61
C LEU A 207 56.90 -30.00 -2.13
N PRO A 208 58.24 -30.17 -2.11
CA PRO A 208 58.86 -31.41 -2.47
C PRO A 208 58.33 -32.61 -1.63
N GLY A 209 57.68 -33.53 -2.31
CA GLY A 209 57.14 -34.75 -1.69
C GLY A 209 55.72 -34.68 -1.08
N TYR A 210 55.17 -33.48 -0.93
CA TYR A 210 53.77 -33.32 -0.45
C TYR A 210 53.19 -31.95 -0.85
N THR A 211 51.86 -31.85 -0.77
CA THR A 211 51.15 -30.60 -1.00
C THR A 211 50.37 -30.22 0.25
N LEU A 212 50.50 -28.98 0.73
CA LEU A 212 49.62 -28.42 1.73
C LEU A 212 48.34 -27.96 1.08
N TYR A 213 47.21 -28.19 1.73
CA TYR A 213 45.90 -27.69 1.33
C TYR A 213 45.23 -26.94 2.45
N GLY A 214 44.38 -25.99 2.08
CA GLY A 214 43.48 -25.31 2.99
C GLY A 214 42.22 -24.91 2.26
N PHE A 215 41.11 -24.83 2.95
CA PHE A 215 39.85 -24.32 2.41
C PHE A 215 38.99 -23.70 3.47
N ILE A 216 38.15 -22.75 3.06
CA ILE A 216 37.17 -22.09 3.90
C ILE A 216 35.96 -21.66 3.09
N GLY A 217 34.76 -21.79 3.64
CA GLY A 217 33.53 -21.44 2.97
C GLY A 217 32.27 -22.00 3.63
N TYR A 218 31.26 -22.15 2.85
CA TYR A 218 29.96 -22.69 3.25
C TYR A 218 29.58 -23.87 2.36
N ALA A 219 28.88 -24.85 2.94
CA ALA A 219 28.40 -26.01 2.21
C ALA A 219 26.95 -26.35 2.58
N LEU A 220 26.23 -26.91 1.63
CA LEU A 220 24.90 -27.49 1.90
C LEU A 220 25.02 -28.78 2.71
N LEU A 221 26.10 -29.52 2.47
CA LEU A 221 26.43 -30.77 3.20
C LEU A 221 27.94 -30.94 3.20
N ALA A 222 28.51 -31.22 4.37
CA ALA A 222 29.90 -31.62 4.55
C ALA A 222 29.98 -32.95 5.28
N SER A 223 30.93 -33.81 4.91
CA SER A 223 31.19 -35.11 5.57
C SER A 223 32.67 -35.47 5.53
N THR A 224 33.16 -36.18 6.56
CA THR A 224 34.53 -36.69 6.64
C THR A 224 34.56 -38.11 7.19
N THR A 225 35.59 -38.85 6.80
CA THR A 225 35.86 -40.22 7.28
C THR A 225 36.80 -40.27 8.49
N ALA A 226 37.40 -39.14 8.89
CA ALA A 226 38.31 -39.11 10.05
C ALA A 226 37.59 -39.39 11.37
N GLU A 227 38.37 -39.79 12.40
CA GLU A 227 37.90 -39.71 13.76
C GLU A 227 37.53 -38.26 14.09
N TYR A 228 36.37 -38.05 14.66
CA TYR A 228 35.84 -36.74 14.99
C TYR A 228 35.37 -36.66 16.43
N VAL A 229 35.43 -35.45 16.97
CA VAL A 229 34.76 -35.08 18.23
C VAL A 229 33.57 -34.24 17.87
N GLU A 230 32.39 -34.62 18.34
CA GLU A 230 31.22 -33.77 18.22
C GLU A 230 31.44 -32.48 18.99
N HIS A 231 31.24 -31.35 18.35
CA HIS A 231 31.32 -30.06 18.97
C HIS A 231 29.94 -29.64 19.42
N TYR A 232 29.71 -29.64 20.72
CA TYR A 232 28.57 -29.01 21.36
C TYR A 232 29.10 -27.73 21.99
N PRO A 233 28.77 -26.55 21.44
CA PRO A 233 29.08 -25.32 22.14
C PRO A 233 28.41 -25.34 23.52
N PRO A 234 28.98 -24.69 24.53
CA PRO A 234 28.32 -24.54 25.82
C PRO A 234 26.92 -23.96 25.60
N ASN A 235 25.95 -24.49 26.36
CA ASN A 235 24.57 -24.00 26.22
C ASN A 235 24.50 -22.51 26.35
N ARG A 236 23.87 -21.84 25.39
CA ARG A 236 23.56 -20.44 25.41
C ARG A 236 22.08 -20.28 25.76
N PRO A 237 21.74 -19.50 26.77
CA PRO A 237 20.34 -19.31 27.15
C PRO A 237 19.52 -18.74 25.99
N PRO A 238 18.21 -18.94 25.99
CA PRO A 238 17.29 -18.33 25.03
C PRO A 238 17.43 -16.81 24.98
N VAL A 239 17.09 -16.22 23.84
CA VAL A 239 17.11 -14.76 23.62
C VAL A 239 15.67 -14.30 23.35
N ILE A 240 15.30 -13.20 24.03
CA ILE A 240 14.05 -12.48 23.83
C ILE A 240 14.33 -11.26 22.95
N SER A 241 13.52 -11.02 21.93
CA SER A 241 13.64 -9.88 21.01
C SER A 241 12.31 -9.50 20.38
N ASP A 242 12.30 -8.44 19.56
CA ASP A 242 11.15 -7.98 18.79
C ASP A 242 9.87 -7.87 19.66
N VAL A 243 10.00 -7.19 20.78
CA VAL A 243 8.87 -6.94 21.69
C VAL A 243 8.04 -5.78 21.16
N ASP A 244 6.72 -5.95 21.24
CA ASP A 244 5.73 -4.95 20.86
C ASP A 244 4.58 -4.96 21.90
N PRO A 245 4.34 -3.87 22.63
CA PRO A 245 5.02 -2.56 22.61
C PRO A 245 6.51 -2.64 22.96
N ILE A 246 7.33 -1.75 22.38
CA ILE A 246 8.76 -1.70 22.70
C ILE A 246 8.99 -1.21 24.13
N ASN A 247 10.12 -1.60 24.72
CA ASN A 247 10.40 -1.23 26.11
C ASN A 247 10.43 0.30 26.32
N GLY A 248 9.60 0.77 27.24
CA GLY A 248 9.41 2.18 27.56
C GLY A 248 8.53 2.94 26.57
N GLU A 249 7.80 2.26 25.69
CA GLU A 249 6.90 2.88 24.71
C GLU A 249 5.84 3.72 25.42
N GLN A 250 5.58 4.90 24.85
CA GLN A 250 4.58 5.85 25.36
C GLN A 250 3.44 5.98 24.34
N ASN A 251 2.27 6.36 24.83
CA ASN A 251 1.07 6.54 24.02
C ASN A 251 0.59 5.27 23.32
N VAL A 252 0.75 4.12 23.96
CA VAL A 252 0.25 2.85 23.45
C VAL A 252 -1.28 2.89 23.43
N PRO A 253 -1.95 2.58 22.32
CA PRO A 253 -3.40 2.67 22.19
C PRO A 253 -4.13 1.75 23.18
N LEU A 254 -5.20 2.24 23.80
CA LEU A 254 -6.08 1.40 24.64
C LEU A 254 -6.79 0.30 23.88
N SER A 255 -6.80 0.38 22.56
CA SER A 255 -7.31 -0.67 21.67
C SER A 255 -6.34 -1.84 21.47
N LEU A 256 -5.17 -1.81 22.11
CA LEU A 256 -4.22 -2.93 22.06
C LEU A 256 -4.88 -4.19 22.61
N THR A 257 -4.86 -5.28 21.83
CA THR A 257 -5.48 -6.55 22.18
C THR A 257 -4.47 -7.65 22.47
N GLU A 258 -3.20 -7.45 22.15
CA GLU A 258 -2.13 -8.41 22.38
C GLU A 258 -0.77 -7.74 22.51
N LEU A 259 0.09 -8.30 23.38
CA LEU A 259 1.53 -8.02 23.39
C LEU A 259 2.22 -9.04 22.52
N GLN A 260 3.29 -8.66 21.85
CA GLN A 260 4.05 -9.55 20.99
C GLN A 260 5.52 -9.65 21.44
N PHE A 261 6.12 -10.81 21.30
CA PHE A 261 7.55 -11.02 21.56
C PHE A 261 8.08 -12.17 20.71
N ARG A 262 9.38 -12.14 20.44
CA ARG A 262 10.09 -13.21 19.74
C ARG A 262 11.00 -13.92 20.70
N ILE A 263 11.01 -15.26 20.64
CA ILE A 263 12.00 -16.08 21.33
C ILE A 263 12.84 -16.85 20.31
N THR A 264 14.12 -16.90 20.57
CA THR A 264 15.09 -17.68 19.79
C THR A 264 16.04 -18.38 20.72
N ASP A 265 16.42 -19.58 20.36
CA ASP A 265 17.49 -20.31 21.05
C ASP A 265 18.70 -20.42 20.14
N PRO A 266 19.89 -19.93 20.56
CA PRO A 266 21.09 -20.00 19.75
C PRO A 266 21.58 -21.41 19.45
N ASP A 267 21.13 -22.41 20.22
CA ASP A 267 21.52 -23.81 20.08
C ASP A 267 20.43 -24.65 19.40
N GLY A 268 19.24 -24.00 19.13
CA GLY A 268 18.10 -24.63 18.46
C GLY A 268 17.27 -25.52 19.34
N ASP A 269 17.40 -25.38 20.68
CA ASP A 269 16.62 -26.13 21.64
C ASP A 269 15.17 -25.64 21.69
N LEU A 270 14.24 -26.49 22.10
CA LEU A 270 12.85 -26.11 22.35
C LEU A 270 12.75 -25.36 23.66
N MET A 271 11.96 -24.27 23.66
CA MET A 271 11.85 -23.36 24.79
C MET A 271 10.48 -23.45 25.46
N SER A 272 10.45 -23.15 26.74
CA SER A 272 9.20 -22.92 27.48
C SER A 272 9.20 -21.46 27.97
N TYR A 273 8.03 -20.83 27.93
CA TYR A 273 7.91 -19.44 28.38
C TYR A 273 6.74 -19.24 29.32
N ALA A 274 6.84 -18.23 30.16
CA ALA A 274 5.77 -17.72 31.00
C ALA A 274 5.81 -16.18 30.99
N ILE A 275 4.65 -15.56 30.83
CA ILE A 275 4.49 -14.11 30.80
C ILE A 275 3.39 -13.71 31.79
N THR A 276 3.66 -12.65 32.55
CA THR A 276 2.70 -11.98 33.44
C THR A 276 2.79 -10.48 33.26
N THR A 277 1.71 -9.78 33.59
CA THR A 277 1.64 -8.30 33.51
C THR A 277 1.28 -7.71 34.87
N ASP A 278 1.75 -6.47 35.13
CA ASP A 278 1.43 -5.68 36.31
C ASP A 278 1.21 -4.21 35.88
N PRO A 279 0.04 -3.62 36.03
CA PRO A 279 -1.26 -4.26 36.41
C PRO A 279 -1.61 -5.46 35.51
N ASP A 280 -2.39 -6.40 36.10
CA ASP A 280 -2.80 -7.62 35.39
C ASP A 280 -3.81 -7.27 34.27
N ILE A 281 -3.33 -7.34 33.03
CA ILE A 281 -4.13 -7.16 31.81
C ILE A 281 -4.14 -8.45 30.97
N GLY A 282 -3.35 -9.44 31.37
CA GLY A 282 -3.28 -10.73 30.69
C GLY A 282 -2.00 -11.50 31.01
N SER A 283 -2.03 -12.78 30.70
CA SER A 283 -0.88 -13.68 30.88
C SER A 283 -0.87 -14.78 29.82
N ALA A 284 0.28 -15.36 29.56
CA ALA A 284 0.42 -16.48 28.66
C ALA A 284 1.55 -17.42 29.08
N SER A 285 1.47 -18.68 28.68
CA SER A 285 2.57 -19.65 28.84
C SER A 285 2.61 -20.63 27.67
N GLY A 286 3.77 -21.19 27.42
CA GLY A 286 3.95 -22.19 26.38
C GLY A 286 5.08 -23.13 26.72
N ASN A 287 4.87 -24.45 26.48
CA ASN A 287 5.88 -25.46 26.71
C ASN A 287 6.40 -26.02 25.38
N LEU A 288 7.70 -26.33 25.34
CA LEU A 288 8.38 -26.96 24.21
C LEU A 288 8.11 -26.25 22.87
N LYS A 289 8.20 -24.94 22.88
CA LYS A 289 7.97 -24.08 21.69
C LYS A 289 9.25 -23.93 20.85
N PRO A 290 9.16 -23.97 19.51
CA PRO A 290 10.28 -23.66 18.65
C PRO A 290 10.57 -22.14 18.68
N PHE A 291 11.64 -21.70 18.02
CA PHE A 291 11.83 -20.28 17.77
C PHE A 291 10.63 -19.71 17.01
N GLY A 292 10.26 -18.46 17.30
CA GLY A 292 9.09 -17.85 16.68
C GLY A 292 8.64 -16.59 17.40
N VAL A 293 7.60 -15.98 16.83
CA VAL A 293 6.88 -14.87 17.43
C VAL A 293 5.67 -15.43 18.18
N TYR A 294 5.42 -14.92 19.38
CA TYR A 294 4.33 -15.32 20.25
C TYR A 294 3.58 -14.10 20.75
N THR A 295 2.31 -14.27 21.08
CA THR A 295 1.45 -13.18 21.55
C THR A 295 0.85 -13.51 22.91
N VAL A 296 0.54 -12.45 23.67
CA VAL A 296 -0.18 -12.49 24.94
C VAL A 296 -1.45 -11.69 24.76
N PRO A 297 -2.64 -12.31 24.78
CA PRO A 297 -3.88 -11.54 24.75
C PRO A 297 -3.99 -10.63 25.98
N VAL A 298 -4.35 -9.36 25.75
CA VAL A 298 -4.54 -8.38 26.81
C VAL A 298 -5.88 -7.68 26.67
N SER A 299 -6.41 -7.18 27.80
CA SER A 299 -7.64 -6.42 27.85
C SER A 299 -7.70 -5.58 29.12
N GLY A 300 -8.60 -4.59 29.13
CA GLY A 300 -8.80 -3.73 30.30
C GLY A 300 -7.68 -2.73 30.56
N LEU A 301 -7.00 -2.29 29.48
CA LEU A 301 -6.03 -1.21 29.58
C LEU A 301 -6.72 0.08 30.04
N VAL A 302 -6.06 0.80 30.93
CA VAL A 302 -6.47 2.11 31.44
C VAL A 302 -5.52 3.17 30.88
N ASP A 303 -5.99 4.37 30.63
CA ASP A 303 -5.20 5.44 30.08
C ASP A 303 -4.08 5.91 31.03
N LEU A 304 -3.08 6.58 30.48
CA LEU A 304 -1.88 7.08 31.19
C LEU A 304 -1.28 6.11 32.19
N THR A 305 -1.59 4.85 32.06
CA THR A 305 -1.15 3.80 32.99
C THR A 305 0.09 3.13 32.48
N GLN A 306 1.10 3.03 33.31
CA GLN A 306 2.30 2.25 33.00
C GLN A 306 2.03 0.78 33.34
N TYR A 307 2.22 -0.06 32.36
CA TYR A 307 2.19 -1.50 32.48
C TYR A 307 3.61 -2.07 32.43
N THR A 308 3.86 -3.04 33.26
CA THR A 308 5.09 -3.83 33.25
C THR A 308 4.75 -5.25 32.88
N TRP A 309 5.49 -5.84 31.97
CA TRP A 309 5.34 -7.24 31.63
C TRP A 309 6.64 -7.99 31.77
N TYR A 310 6.56 -9.17 32.38
CA TYR A 310 7.68 -10.00 32.74
C TYR A 310 7.68 -11.22 31.83
N ILE A 311 8.79 -11.44 31.13
CA ILE A 311 8.97 -12.58 30.25
C ILE A 311 10.06 -13.47 30.80
N GLN A 312 9.74 -14.71 31.11
CA GLN A 312 10.68 -15.75 31.46
C GLN A 312 10.70 -16.80 30.35
N VAL A 313 11.87 -17.14 29.81
CA VAL A 313 12.06 -18.16 28.79
C VAL A 313 13.17 -19.11 29.20
N THR A 314 12.94 -20.44 29.12
CA THR A 314 13.94 -21.46 29.43
C THR A 314 13.97 -22.53 28.37
N ASP A 315 15.16 -23.04 28.04
CA ASP A 315 15.42 -24.24 27.23
C ASP A 315 15.59 -25.53 28.10
N GLY A 316 15.37 -25.39 29.41
CA GLY A 316 15.59 -26.49 30.39
C GLY A 316 17.03 -26.61 30.84
N LYS A 317 17.98 -25.85 30.30
CA LYS A 317 19.40 -25.82 30.66
C LYS A 317 19.86 -24.40 31.08
N GLY A 318 19.22 -23.38 30.54
CA GLY A 318 19.40 -21.96 30.86
C GLY A 318 18.06 -21.23 30.86
N THR A 319 18.01 -20.08 31.54
CA THR A 319 16.82 -19.25 31.62
C THR A 319 17.21 -17.81 31.34
N THR A 320 16.39 -17.10 30.56
CA THR A 320 16.45 -15.68 30.35
C THR A 320 15.18 -15.05 30.92
N GLU A 321 15.35 -13.98 31.69
CA GLU A 321 14.25 -13.19 32.26
C GLU A 321 14.46 -11.74 31.82
N GLU A 322 13.42 -11.17 31.26
CA GLU A 322 13.42 -9.75 30.87
C GLU A 322 12.13 -9.07 31.30
N THR A 323 12.23 -7.78 31.55
CA THR A 323 11.14 -6.93 31.99
C THR A 323 11.01 -5.77 31.03
N PHE A 324 9.81 -5.55 30.53
CA PHE A 324 9.49 -4.47 29.62
C PHE A 324 8.37 -3.62 30.19
N THR A 325 8.36 -2.36 29.83
CA THR A 325 7.31 -1.42 30.25
C THR A 325 6.74 -0.71 29.05
N PHE A 326 5.49 -0.33 29.15
CA PHE A 326 4.89 0.65 28.23
C PHE A 326 3.88 1.49 29.01
N THR A 327 3.57 2.67 28.48
CA THR A 327 2.55 3.57 29.05
C THR A 327 1.47 3.80 28.00
N THR A 328 0.24 3.61 28.38
CA THR A 328 -0.90 3.83 27.50
C THR A 328 -1.09 5.31 27.15
N GLU A 329 -1.75 5.56 26.03
CA GLU A 329 -2.10 6.90 25.58
C GLU A 329 -3.06 7.58 26.59
N ALA A 330 -2.95 8.91 26.62
CA ALA A 330 -3.95 9.73 27.30
C ALA A 330 -5.17 9.84 26.37
N ILE A 331 -6.31 9.28 26.75
CA ILE A 331 -7.55 9.46 26.01
C ILE A 331 -8.34 10.57 26.65
N ALA A 332 -8.40 11.68 25.95
CA ALA A 332 -9.33 12.75 26.26
C ALA A 332 -10.79 12.30 25.93
N PRO A 333 -11.78 12.86 26.62
CA PRO A 333 -13.18 12.63 26.29
C PRO A 333 -13.50 12.88 24.81
N ILE A 334 -14.40 12.11 24.23
CA ILE A 334 -14.79 12.24 22.82
C ILE A 334 -16.09 13.02 22.71
N ILE A 335 -16.12 13.98 21.77
CA ILE A 335 -17.30 14.72 21.35
C ILE A 335 -17.71 14.21 19.97
N SER A 336 -18.96 13.77 19.81
CA SER A 336 -19.47 13.17 18.57
C SER A 336 -20.94 13.50 18.34
N ASN A 337 -21.47 13.07 17.19
CA ASN A 337 -22.87 13.15 16.80
C ASN A 337 -23.52 14.54 17.00
N PRO A 338 -22.94 15.60 16.41
CA PRO A 338 -23.58 16.91 16.47
C PRO A 338 -24.89 16.90 15.69
N ILE A 339 -25.93 17.57 16.24
CA ILE A 339 -27.18 17.87 15.55
C ILE A 339 -27.43 19.38 15.74
N PRO A 340 -27.54 20.19 14.67
CA PRO A 340 -27.33 19.83 13.27
C PRO A 340 -25.94 19.17 13.01
N ALA A 341 -25.82 18.38 11.94
CA ALA A 341 -24.54 17.78 11.55
C ALA A 341 -23.51 18.89 11.26
N ASP A 342 -22.21 18.59 11.44
CA ASP A 342 -21.17 19.59 11.16
C ASP A 342 -21.17 19.97 9.68
N GLY A 343 -21.27 21.28 9.41
CA GLY A 343 -21.41 21.81 8.07
C GLY A 343 -22.81 21.64 7.44
N GLU A 344 -23.82 21.25 8.23
CA GLU A 344 -25.18 21.08 7.72
C GLU A 344 -25.74 22.40 7.19
N ARG A 345 -26.37 22.35 6.01
CA ARG A 345 -26.97 23.49 5.33
C ARG A 345 -28.50 23.38 5.32
N ASP A 346 -29.16 24.50 5.06
CA ASP A 346 -30.62 24.62 5.02
C ASP A 346 -31.30 24.15 6.31
N VAL A 347 -30.64 24.32 7.45
CA VAL A 347 -31.20 23.99 8.76
C VAL A 347 -32.45 24.88 9.00
N PRO A 348 -33.62 24.29 9.37
CA PRO A 348 -34.83 25.06 9.63
C PRO A 348 -34.68 26.00 10.82
N LEU A 349 -35.38 27.15 10.80
CA LEU A 349 -35.33 28.09 11.89
C LEU A 349 -36.09 27.62 13.15
N ASP A 350 -36.92 26.62 13.05
CA ASP A 350 -37.74 26.09 14.14
C ASP A 350 -36.96 25.11 15.02
N ILE A 351 -35.68 24.86 14.78
CA ILE A 351 -34.88 24.12 15.74
C ILE A 351 -34.79 24.88 17.05
N THR A 352 -34.96 24.19 18.16
CA THR A 352 -34.95 24.77 19.52
C THR A 352 -33.74 24.33 20.33
N GLN A 353 -32.94 23.43 19.80
CA GLN A 353 -31.77 22.91 20.50
C GLN A 353 -30.71 22.35 19.54
N LEU A 354 -29.44 22.50 19.93
CA LEU A 354 -28.32 21.77 19.39
C LEU A 354 -28.05 20.54 20.25
N GLN A 355 -27.52 19.47 19.67
CA GLN A 355 -27.24 18.22 20.36
C GLN A 355 -25.82 17.73 20.08
N PHE A 356 -25.18 17.09 21.07
CA PHE A 356 -23.90 16.41 20.92
C PHE A 356 -23.81 15.24 21.91
N THR A 357 -22.96 14.29 21.63
CA THR A 357 -22.71 13.12 22.47
C THR A 357 -21.32 13.21 23.08
N LEU A 358 -21.22 13.02 24.38
CA LEU A 358 -19.98 12.86 25.12
C LEU A 358 -19.75 11.40 25.44
N LYS A 359 -18.52 10.97 25.32
CA LYS A 359 -18.04 9.65 25.73
C LYS A 359 -16.66 9.76 26.34
N ASP A 360 -16.52 9.19 27.52
CA ASP A 360 -15.28 8.93 28.21
C ASP A 360 -15.06 7.42 28.30
N TYR A 361 -13.91 6.90 27.83
CA TYR A 361 -13.66 5.45 27.82
C TYR A 361 -13.34 4.90 29.20
N GLN A 362 -12.88 5.74 30.12
CA GLN A 362 -12.56 5.39 31.50
C GLN A 362 -13.78 5.46 32.40
N GLY A 363 -14.86 6.13 31.95
CA GLY A 363 -16.06 6.35 32.71
C GLY A 363 -15.94 7.46 33.75
N ASP A 364 -14.95 8.36 33.58
CA ASP A 364 -14.74 9.49 34.47
C ASP A 364 -15.91 10.51 34.40
N THR A 365 -16.03 11.30 35.44
CA THR A 365 -16.98 12.42 35.43
C THR A 365 -16.42 13.58 34.64
N MET A 366 -17.19 14.08 33.71
CA MET A 366 -16.78 15.16 32.82
C MET A 366 -17.39 16.51 33.22
N GLU A 367 -16.75 17.58 32.74
CA GLU A 367 -17.28 18.93 32.72
C GLU A 367 -17.28 19.44 31.29
N TYR A 368 -18.37 20.09 30.86
CA TYR A 368 -18.38 20.70 29.53
C TYR A 368 -18.86 22.15 29.53
N THR A 369 -18.42 22.90 28.52
CA THR A 369 -18.95 24.21 28.14
C THR A 369 -19.33 24.22 26.68
N VAL A 370 -20.49 24.86 26.38
CA VAL A 370 -20.94 25.09 24.99
C VAL A 370 -21.19 26.58 24.81
N GLN A 371 -20.69 27.14 23.70
CA GLN A 371 -20.89 28.53 23.29
C GLN A 371 -21.20 28.59 21.81
N THR A 372 -21.96 29.58 21.38
CA THR A 372 -22.34 29.79 19.98
C THR A 372 -21.87 31.14 19.45
N SER A 373 -21.61 31.22 18.14
CA SER A 373 -21.28 32.46 17.45
C SER A 373 -21.96 32.47 16.08
N PRO A 374 -22.90 33.40 15.78
CA PRO A 374 -23.53 34.36 16.69
C PRO A 374 -24.08 33.70 17.94
N ASN A 375 -24.21 34.49 19.02
CA ASN A 375 -24.73 33.96 20.29
C ASN A 375 -26.23 33.68 20.19
N ILE A 376 -26.59 32.44 20.08
CA ILE A 376 -27.97 31.89 20.11
C ILE A 376 -28.22 31.01 21.33
N GLY A 377 -27.20 30.80 22.16
CA GLY A 377 -27.28 30.02 23.39
C GLY A 377 -25.89 29.63 23.94
N SER A 378 -25.85 29.33 25.23
CA SER A 378 -24.66 28.78 25.91
C SER A 378 -25.07 27.88 27.06
N ASP A 379 -24.25 26.87 27.40
CA ASP A 379 -24.47 25.96 28.52
C ASP A 379 -23.13 25.58 29.18
N HIS A 380 -23.19 25.24 30.47
CA HIS A 380 -22.06 24.71 31.23
C HIS A 380 -22.59 23.70 32.25
N LYS A 381 -21.99 22.50 32.27
CA LYS A 381 -22.33 21.46 33.24
C LYS A 381 -21.10 20.76 33.77
N VAL A 382 -21.16 20.42 35.07
CA VAL A 382 -20.12 19.70 35.81
C VAL A 382 -20.67 18.36 36.29
N GLY A 383 -19.82 17.34 36.35
CA GLY A 383 -20.20 16.02 36.87
C GLY A 383 -21.12 15.24 35.93
N VAL A 384 -20.93 15.39 34.63
CA VAL A 384 -21.67 14.66 33.60
C VAL A 384 -20.96 13.35 33.25
N HIS A 385 -21.69 12.38 32.73
CA HIS A 385 -21.18 11.07 32.27
C HIS A 385 -21.41 10.88 30.77
N ASP A 386 -21.08 9.73 30.27
CA ASP A 386 -21.41 9.32 28.90
C ASP A 386 -22.88 9.57 28.60
N GLY A 387 -23.15 10.21 27.48
CA GLY A 387 -24.53 10.51 27.11
C GLY A 387 -24.66 11.59 26.05
N THR A 388 -25.91 11.84 25.69
CA THR A 388 -26.29 12.89 24.75
C THR A 388 -26.76 14.12 25.50
N TYR A 389 -26.23 15.26 25.12
CA TYR A 389 -26.51 16.56 25.75
C TYR A 389 -27.09 17.54 24.74
N THR A 390 -27.88 18.48 25.22
CA THR A 390 -28.52 19.47 24.38
C THR A 390 -28.28 20.87 24.89
N LEU A 391 -28.12 21.82 23.99
CA LEU A 391 -28.12 23.26 24.23
C LEU A 391 -29.37 23.87 23.65
N SER A 392 -30.20 24.52 24.47
CA SER A 392 -31.33 25.30 23.95
C SER A 392 -30.87 26.53 23.21
N VAL A 393 -31.47 26.80 22.06
CA VAL A 393 -31.12 27.94 21.17
C VAL A 393 -32.39 28.73 20.81
N SER A 394 -32.17 30.03 20.53
CA SER A 394 -33.20 30.95 20.08
C SER A 394 -32.60 32.01 19.16
N ASP A 395 -33.43 32.83 18.56
CA ASP A 395 -33.04 34.00 17.76
C ASP A 395 -32.22 33.66 16.49
N LEU A 396 -32.49 32.47 15.91
CA LEU A 396 -31.92 32.13 14.61
C LEU A 396 -32.52 33.03 13.51
N THR A 397 -31.70 33.35 12.52
CA THR A 397 -32.09 34.13 11.35
C THR A 397 -31.90 33.31 10.07
N TYR A 398 -32.67 33.64 9.05
CA TYR A 398 -32.53 32.99 7.72
C TYR A 398 -31.19 33.29 7.06
N GLY A 399 -30.62 32.31 6.36
CA GLY A 399 -29.42 32.46 5.57
C GLY A 399 -28.18 32.86 6.37
N ALA A 400 -28.08 32.44 7.63
CA ALA A 400 -27.00 32.77 8.53
C ALA A 400 -26.15 31.55 8.87
N ALA A 401 -24.85 31.78 9.00
CA ALA A 401 -23.90 30.75 9.43
C ALA A 401 -23.68 30.85 10.94
N TYR A 402 -23.77 29.73 11.60
CA TYR A 402 -23.54 29.58 13.05
C TYR A 402 -22.40 28.63 13.30
N ARG A 403 -21.55 28.97 14.28
CA ARG A 403 -20.54 28.08 14.84
C ARG A 403 -20.82 27.84 16.30
N TRP A 404 -20.58 26.65 16.77
CA TRP A 404 -20.70 26.34 18.18
C TRP A 404 -19.50 25.50 18.65
N PHE A 405 -19.04 25.85 19.83
CA PHE A 405 -17.79 25.38 20.41
C PHE A 405 -18.14 24.50 21.59
N VAL A 406 -17.80 23.25 21.56
CA VAL A 406 -17.95 22.31 22.66
C VAL A 406 -16.56 22.02 23.23
N ASN A 407 -16.37 22.34 24.51
CA ASN A 407 -15.15 21.98 25.23
C ASN A 407 -15.58 21.04 26.36
N VAL A 408 -14.88 19.92 26.50
CA VAL A 408 -15.10 18.92 27.54
C VAL A 408 -13.78 18.53 28.19
N THR A 409 -13.83 18.29 29.52
CA THR A 409 -12.70 17.74 30.27
C THR A 409 -13.18 16.66 31.23
N ASP A 410 -12.36 15.65 31.45
CA ASP A 410 -12.46 14.65 32.52
C ASP A 410 -11.75 15.09 33.81
N GLY A 411 -11.26 16.34 33.84
CA GLY A 411 -10.45 16.88 34.94
C GLY A 411 -8.94 16.77 34.68
N THR A 412 -8.53 15.93 33.72
CA THR A 412 -7.13 15.70 33.35
C THR A 412 -6.87 16.14 31.90
N HIS A 413 -7.78 15.77 31.00
CA HIS A 413 -7.64 16.01 29.55
C HIS A 413 -8.74 16.93 29.04
N TRP A 414 -8.47 17.57 27.91
CA TRP A 414 -9.40 18.45 27.23
C TRP A 414 -9.62 18.00 25.78
N THR A 415 -10.88 17.87 25.40
CA THR A 415 -11.28 17.83 24.00
C THR A 415 -12.06 19.10 23.66
N ARG A 416 -11.73 19.67 22.49
CA ARG A 416 -12.39 20.86 21.95
C ARG A 416 -12.81 20.58 20.51
N LYS A 417 -14.10 20.77 20.24
CA LYS A 417 -14.67 20.65 18.90
C LYS A 417 -15.38 21.93 18.52
N VAL A 418 -15.29 22.28 17.27
CA VAL A 418 -16.04 23.37 16.66
C VAL A 418 -16.92 22.73 15.59
N PHE A 419 -18.19 22.97 15.69
CA PHE A 419 -19.17 22.56 14.69
C PHE A 419 -19.77 23.80 14.05
N SER A 420 -20.32 23.64 12.87
CA SER A 420 -20.97 24.71 12.12
C SER A 420 -22.27 24.21 11.50
N PHE A 421 -23.19 25.12 11.28
CA PHE A 421 -24.35 24.89 10.42
C PHE A 421 -24.80 26.21 9.80
N GLU A 422 -25.56 26.10 8.73
CA GLU A 422 -26.13 27.23 8.02
C GLU A 422 -27.65 27.08 8.01
N THR A 423 -28.36 28.13 8.42
CA THR A 423 -29.81 28.15 8.32
C THR A 423 -30.28 28.36 6.89
N GLY A 424 -31.32 27.66 6.52
CA GLY A 424 -31.95 27.81 5.20
C GLY A 424 -32.82 29.06 5.10
N TYR A 425 -33.40 29.24 3.93
CA TYR A 425 -34.55 30.13 3.70
C TYR A 425 -35.86 29.34 3.81
N PRO A 426 -37.01 29.99 3.83
CA PRO A 426 -38.28 29.28 3.71
C PRO A 426 -38.32 28.35 2.48
N SER A 427 -39.09 27.27 2.55
CA SER A 427 -39.19 26.31 1.40
C SER A 427 -39.68 26.98 0.11
N GLN A 428 -40.39 28.08 0.27
CA GLN A 428 -40.76 29.01 -0.82
C GLN A 428 -40.52 30.42 -0.31
N PHE A 429 -39.83 31.25 -1.06
CA PHE A 429 -39.53 32.63 -0.72
C PHE A 429 -39.28 33.50 -1.97
N ASN A 430 -39.38 34.79 -1.80
CA ASN A 430 -39.01 35.75 -2.80
C ASN A 430 -37.62 36.29 -2.47
N PRO A 431 -36.57 36.03 -3.26
CA PRO A 431 -35.21 36.47 -2.95
C PRO A 431 -35.06 38.00 -2.78
N PHE A 432 -35.88 38.79 -3.44
CA PHE A 432 -35.85 40.25 -3.28
C PHE A 432 -36.21 40.70 -1.84
N GLU A 433 -36.99 39.92 -1.11
CA GLU A 433 -37.32 40.18 0.32
C GLU A 433 -36.14 39.90 1.25
N PHE A 434 -35.12 39.19 0.74
CA PHE A 434 -33.89 38.78 1.43
C PHE A 434 -32.63 39.44 0.86
N SER A 435 -32.77 40.66 0.27
CA SER A 435 -31.67 41.51 -0.18
C SER A 435 -30.98 41.13 -1.50
N TRP A 436 -31.49 40.17 -2.27
CA TRP A 436 -31.05 40.04 -3.66
C TRP A 436 -31.47 41.24 -4.46
N GLN A 437 -30.58 41.78 -5.31
CA GLN A 437 -30.83 43.03 -5.97
C GLN A 437 -31.24 42.87 -7.45
N PHE A 438 -30.82 41.76 -8.06
CA PHE A 438 -31.03 41.51 -9.48
C PHE A 438 -31.48 40.07 -9.73
N ARG A 439 -32.19 39.90 -10.85
CA ARG A 439 -32.49 38.57 -11.38
C ARG A 439 -32.46 38.57 -12.91
N LYS A 440 -32.31 37.38 -13.50
CA LYS A 440 -32.53 37.10 -14.91
C LYS A 440 -33.39 35.84 -15.08
N GLN A 441 -34.31 35.94 -16.04
CA GLN A 441 -35.05 34.76 -16.49
C GLN A 441 -34.12 33.86 -17.32
N ILE A 442 -34.20 32.55 -17.12
CA ILE A 442 -33.56 31.53 -17.96
C ILE A 442 -34.67 30.66 -18.55
N THR A 443 -34.63 30.45 -19.85
CA THR A 443 -35.61 29.64 -20.55
C THR A 443 -34.90 28.52 -21.26
N ILE A 444 -35.28 27.28 -20.96
CA ILE A 444 -34.80 26.08 -21.64
C ILE A 444 -35.74 25.80 -22.81
N ASP A 445 -35.16 25.62 -24.00
CA ASP A 445 -35.89 25.25 -25.21
C ASP A 445 -36.32 23.79 -25.13
N HIS A 446 -37.61 23.51 -24.97
CA HIS A 446 -38.18 22.19 -24.89
C HIS A 446 -37.81 21.30 -26.07
N THR A 447 -37.57 21.88 -27.26
CA THR A 447 -37.20 21.09 -28.46
C THR A 447 -35.84 20.40 -28.37
N GLN A 448 -35.00 20.83 -27.40
CA GLN A 448 -33.72 20.22 -27.08
C GLN A 448 -33.86 19.09 -26.02
N VAL A 449 -35.03 18.98 -25.40
CA VAL A 449 -35.36 17.98 -24.38
C VAL A 449 -36.13 16.85 -25.02
N THR A 450 -35.61 15.64 -25.01
CA THR A 450 -36.14 14.52 -25.80
C THR A 450 -37.39 13.86 -25.18
N ASP A 451 -37.51 13.94 -23.85
CA ASP A 451 -38.64 13.44 -23.06
C ASP A 451 -38.68 14.20 -21.76
N ASP A 452 -39.77 14.18 -21.01
CA ASP A 452 -39.81 14.81 -19.65
C ASP A 452 -38.82 14.13 -18.72
N LEU A 453 -38.04 14.91 -18.00
CA LEU A 453 -36.99 14.44 -17.12
C LEU A 453 -37.10 15.07 -15.71
N ASP A 454 -36.94 14.23 -14.68
CA ASP A 454 -36.99 14.66 -13.29
C ASP A 454 -35.57 14.84 -12.74
N ASN A 455 -35.32 15.93 -11.98
CA ASN A 455 -34.04 16.19 -11.30
C ASN A 455 -32.83 16.16 -12.28
N PHE A 456 -33.01 16.80 -13.43
CA PHE A 456 -31.97 16.84 -14.46
C PHE A 456 -30.99 17.98 -14.18
N PRO A 457 -29.66 17.71 -14.12
CA PRO A 457 -28.65 18.75 -13.92
C PRO A 457 -28.37 19.51 -15.21
N VAL A 458 -28.88 20.72 -15.31
CA VAL A 458 -28.70 21.60 -16.48
C VAL A 458 -27.42 22.41 -16.35
N LEU A 459 -26.56 22.35 -17.37
CA LEU A 459 -25.39 23.21 -17.50
C LEU A 459 -25.81 24.64 -17.89
N ILE A 460 -25.41 25.58 -17.06
CA ILE A 460 -25.41 27.00 -17.32
C ILE A 460 -23.98 27.39 -17.69
N SER A 461 -23.78 27.86 -18.92
CA SER A 461 -22.46 28.36 -19.37
C SER A 461 -22.65 29.66 -20.12
N THR A 462 -22.22 30.75 -19.48
CA THR A 462 -22.41 32.10 -20.02
C THR A 462 -21.24 33.02 -19.66
N THR A 463 -21.12 34.11 -20.39
CA THR A 463 -20.31 35.28 -20.00
C THR A 463 -21.21 36.51 -20.11
N ASP A 464 -21.59 37.07 -19.00
CA ASP A 464 -22.57 38.13 -18.90
C ASP A 464 -22.08 39.23 -17.95
N ALA A 465 -21.89 40.43 -18.47
CA ALA A 465 -21.36 41.54 -17.67
C ALA A 465 -22.24 41.94 -16.48
N ASP A 466 -23.53 41.60 -16.49
CA ASP A 466 -24.39 41.85 -15.34
C ASP A 466 -24.01 41.01 -14.11
N LEU A 467 -23.40 39.83 -14.31
CA LEU A 467 -22.92 38.98 -13.23
C LEU A 467 -21.67 39.52 -12.50
N MET A 468 -21.04 40.56 -13.02
CA MET A 468 -19.99 41.33 -12.31
C MET A 468 -20.51 42.01 -11.03
N LYS A 469 -21.83 41.99 -10.78
CA LYS A 469 -22.49 42.51 -9.59
C LYS A 469 -22.67 41.44 -8.50
N ALA A 470 -22.38 40.20 -8.79
CA ALA A 470 -22.40 39.11 -7.80
C ALA A 470 -21.21 39.21 -6.84
N GLN A 471 -21.22 38.42 -5.76
CA GLN A 471 -20.05 38.28 -4.90
C GLN A 471 -18.85 37.74 -5.68
N ASP A 472 -17.63 38.01 -5.23
CA ASP A 472 -16.38 37.65 -5.93
C ASP A 472 -16.25 36.14 -6.21
N ASP A 473 -16.81 35.31 -5.37
CA ASP A 473 -16.83 33.84 -5.48
C ASP A 473 -18.12 33.27 -6.10
N GLY A 474 -19.08 34.13 -6.45
CA GLY A 474 -20.41 33.72 -6.93
C GLY A 474 -21.33 33.21 -5.86
N GLY A 475 -20.95 33.32 -4.57
CA GLY A 475 -21.68 32.71 -3.43
C GLY A 475 -23.11 33.21 -3.29
N ASP A 476 -23.45 34.35 -3.85
CA ASP A 476 -24.81 34.90 -3.86
C ASP A 476 -25.65 34.54 -5.10
N ILE A 477 -25.07 33.78 -6.03
CA ILE A 477 -25.84 33.29 -7.19
C ILE A 477 -26.83 32.22 -6.71
N LEU A 478 -28.10 32.46 -7.00
CA LEU A 478 -29.22 31.63 -6.54
C LEU A 478 -30.15 31.32 -7.69
N PHE A 479 -30.62 30.09 -7.81
CA PHE A 479 -31.59 29.70 -8.82
C PHE A 479 -32.95 29.35 -8.18
N MET A 480 -34.04 29.83 -8.81
CA MET A 480 -35.42 29.65 -8.32
C MET A 480 -36.29 29.15 -9.47
N ASN A 481 -37.21 28.21 -9.20
CA ASN A 481 -38.13 27.66 -10.21
C ASN A 481 -39.23 28.61 -10.68
N GLY A 482 -39.24 29.85 -10.22
CA GLY A 482 -40.21 30.87 -10.61
C GLY A 482 -39.82 32.28 -10.17
N ALA A 483 -40.53 33.26 -10.69
CA ALA A 483 -40.38 34.65 -10.26
C ALA A 483 -41.12 34.90 -8.92
N GLY A 484 -40.54 35.71 -8.03
CA GLY A 484 -41.17 36.04 -6.74
C GLY A 484 -41.09 34.89 -5.75
N VAL A 485 -42.22 34.55 -5.11
CA VAL A 485 -42.25 33.44 -4.12
C VAL A 485 -42.18 32.11 -4.86
N ALA A 486 -41.06 31.44 -4.76
CA ALA A 486 -40.73 30.25 -5.51
C ALA A 486 -39.84 29.30 -4.70
N VAL A 487 -39.52 28.13 -5.26
CA VAL A 487 -38.64 27.12 -4.65
C VAL A 487 -37.23 27.30 -5.16
N LYS A 488 -36.24 27.27 -4.24
CA LYS A 488 -34.83 27.27 -4.57
C LYS A 488 -34.42 25.98 -5.30
N GLN A 489 -33.76 26.12 -6.43
CA GLN A 489 -33.12 25.00 -7.14
C GLN A 489 -31.72 24.77 -6.61
N ARG A 490 -31.33 23.49 -6.43
CA ARG A 490 -29.98 23.12 -6.01
C ARG A 490 -29.00 23.35 -7.14
N HIS A 491 -27.84 23.87 -6.85
CA HIS A 491 -26.82 24.14 -7.86
C HIS A 491 -25.40 23.98 -7.31
N GLU A 492 -24.48 23.84 -8.24
CA GLU A 492 -23.03 23.86 -8.04
C GLU A 492 -22.41 24.84 -9.03
N ILE A 493 -21.47 25.64 -8.59
CA ILE A 493 -20.68 26.53 -9.45
C ILE A 493 -19.34 25.83 -9.72
N GLU A 494 -19.11 25.45 -10.95
CA GLU A 494 -17.86 24.88 -11.41
C GLU A 494 -16.78 25.95 -11.60
N THR A 495 -17.17 27.07 -12.18
CA THR A 495 -16.27 28.22 -12.40
C THR A 495 -17.07 29.51 -12.37
N PHE A 496 -16.58 30.48 -11.61
CA PHE A 496 -17.06 31.86 -11.66
C PHE A 496 -15.87 32.83 -11.73
N ASP A 497 -15.96 33.79 -12.59
CA ASP A 497 -15.01 34.91 -12.71
C ASP A 497 -15.78 36.23 -12.73
N VAL A 498 -15.85 36.86 -11.57
CA VAL A 498 -16.56 38.13 -11.39
C VAL A 498 -16.01 39.25 -12.31
N SER A 499 -14.71 39.19 -12.66
CA SER A 499 -14.09 40.24 -13.50
C SER A 499 -14.59 40.24 -14.93
N SER A 500 -15.05 39.13 -15.44
CA SER A 500 -15.61 38.95 -16.79
C SER A 500 -17.12 38.64 -16.78
N GLY A 501 -17.67 38.26 -15.63
CA GLY A 501 -19.03 37.72 -15.52
C GLY A 501 -19.19 36.34 -16.15
N LYS A 502 -18.07 35.57 -16.23
CA LYS A 502 -18.10 34.18 -16.72
C LYS A 502 -18.64 33.28 -15.63
N LEU A 503 -19.67 32.51 -15.97
CA LEU A 503 -20.28 31.49 -15.07
C LEU A 503 -20.37 30.16 -15.78
N VAL A 504 -19.89 29.12 -15.14
CA VAL A 504 -20.15 27.70 -15.44
C VAL A 504 -20.77 27.12 -14.18
N ALA A 505 -22.02 26.69 -14.25
CA ALA A 505 -22.75 26.14 -13.11
C ALA A 505 -23.68 25.01 -13.55
N TRP A 506 -23.98 24.12 -12.61
CA TRP A 506 -24.93 23.02 -12.78
C TRP A 506 -26.14 23.28 -11.89
N VAL A 507 -27.33 23.23 -12.46
CA VAL A 507 -28.59 23.51 -11.75
C VAL A 507 -29.49 22.29 -11.85
N ASN A 508 -29.90 21.74 -10.73
CA ASN A 508 -30.87 20.64 -10.69
C ASN A 508 -32.27 21.19 -11.02
N ILE A 509 -32.78 20.86 -12.18
CA ILE A 509 -34.15 21.20 -12.59
C ILE A 509 -35.06 20.00 -12.24
N THR A 510 -35.97 20.22 -11.29
CA THR A 510 -36.84 19.16 -10.74
C THR A 510 -37.77 18.57 -11.78
N ASP A 511 -38.31 19.40 -12.66
CA ASP A 511 -39.30 19.03 -13.68
C ASP A 511 -38.91 19.68 -15.00
N LEU A 512 -38.16 18.96 -15.82
CA LEU A 512 -37.71 19.44 -17.13
C LEU A 512 -38.65 18.90 -18.23
N SER A 513 -39.39 19.80 -18.87
CA SER A 513 -40.41 19.43 -19.86
C SER A 513 -39.87 19.31 -21.28
N SER A 514 -40.35 18.30 -22.01
CA SER A 514 -40.16 18.12 -23.46
C SER A 514 -41.25 18.74 -24.29
N ASN A 515 -42.32 19.24 -23.67
CA ASN A 515 -43.54 19.71 -24.37
C ASN A 515 -43.72 21.23 -24.32
N GLU A 516 -43.12 21.90 -23.35
CA GLU A 516 -43.13 23.34 -23.20
C GLU A 516 -41.82 23.85 -22.59
N ASP A 517 -41.50 25.10 -22.90
CA ASP A 517 -40.25 25.68 -22.38
C ASP A 517 -40.23 25.72 -20.86
N THR A 518 -39.17 25.26 -20.26
CA THR A 518 -38.98 25.32 -18.82
C THR A 518 -38.33 26.65 -18.46
N VAL A 519 -39.01 27.41 -17.59
CA VAL A 519 -38.57 28.76 -17.16
C VAL A 519 -38.19 28.74 -15.69
N PHE A 520 -37.02 29.29 -15.40
CA PHE A 520 -36.53 29.48 -14.04
C PHE A 520 -35.71 30.76 -13.96
N TYR A 521 -35.26 31.16 -12.75
CA TYR A 521 -34.69 32.47 -12.56
C TYR A 521 -33.37 32.38 -11.81
N MET A 522 -32.35 33.09 -12.24
CA MET A 522 -31.09 33.33 -11.56
C MET A 522 -31.12 34.68 -10.85
N TYR A 523 -30.90 34.67 -9.53
CA TYR A 523 -30.78 35.88 -8.71
C TYR A 523 -29.34 36.11 -8.31
N TYR A 524 -28.89 37.34 -8.15
CA TYR A 524 -27.55 37.76 -7.75
C TYR A 524 -27.54 39.18 -7.17
N GLY A 525 -26.37 39.64 -6.66
CA GLY A 525 -26.20 40.97 -6.09
C GLY A 525 -26.62 41.06 -4.62
N ASN A 526 -26.43 40.02 -3.84
CA ASN A 526 -26.64 40.04 -2.39
C ASN A 526 -25.28 39.94 -1.67
N PRO A 527 -24.69 41.09 -1.21
CA PRO A 527 -23.34 41.10 -0.64
C PRO A 527 -23.25 40.43 0.73
N ASP A 528 -24.38 40.21 1.42
CA ASP A 528 -24.41 39.77 2.82
C ASP A 528 -24.84 38.30 2.99
N CYS A 529 -25.29 37.64 1.93
CA CYS A 529 -25.72 36.26 2.05
C CYS A 529 -24.54 35.28 2.13
N ILE A 530 -24.78 34.15 2.78
CA ILE A 530 -23.87 33.00 2.73
C ILE A 530 -23.88 32.37 1.34
N ASN A 531 -22.86 31.55 1.04
CA ASN A 531 -22.79 30.81 -0.21
C ASN A 531 -24.02 29.94 -0.44
N GLN A 532 -24.68 30.11 -1.59
CA GLN A 532 -25.95 29.45 -1.94
C GLN A 532 -25.78 28.10 -2.63
N GLU A 533 -24.55 27.72 -2.99
CA GLU A 533 -24.27 26.41 -3.61
C GLU A 533 -24.56 25.24 -2.68
N TYR A 534 -24.95 24.13 -3.26
CA TYR A 534 -25.05 22.85 -2.54
C TYR A 534 -24.64 21.68 -3.45
N PRO A 535 -23.34 21.52 -3.76
CA PRO A 535 -22.86 20.51 -4.72
C PRO A 535 -23.41 19.11 -4.45
N GLY A 536 -23.26 18.59 -3.23
CA GLY A 536 -23.71 17.24 -2.87
C GLY A 536 -25.23 17.00 -2.95
N LYS A 537 -26.05 18.03 -3.26
CA LYS A 537 -27.50 17.92 -3.47
C LYS A 537 -27.92 18.37 -4.86
N THR A 538 -27.01 18.89 -5.67
CA THR A 538 -27.25 19.25 -7.07
C THR A 538 -27.44 17.99 -7.90
N TRP A 539 -26.74 16.94 -7.59
CA TRP A 539 -26.80 15.64 -8.24
C TRP A 539 -27.79 14.73 -7.53
N ASP A 540 -28.70 14.10 -8.28
CA ASP A 540 -29.67 13.19 -7.69
C ASP A 540 -28.99 11.95 -7.06
N SER A 541 -29.73 11.19 -6.25
CA SER A 541 -29.19 10.01 -5.55
C SER A 541 -28.69 8.89 -6.46
N ASN A 542 -28.96 8.94 -7.77
CA ASN A 542 -28.44 7.98 -8.73
C ASN A 542 -27.05 8.35 -9.22
N TYR A 543 -26.59 9.60 -9.05
CA TYR A 543 -25.21 9.94 -9.31
C TYR A 543 -24.32 9.42 -8.20
N VAL A 544 -23.44 8.48 -8.53
CA VAL A 544 -22.49 7.89 -7.59
C VAL A 544 -21.06 8.35 -7.81
N GLY A 545 -20.83 9.21 -8.78
CA GLY A 545 -19.59 9.93 -9.02
C GLY A 545 -19.76 10.95 -10.14
N VAL A 546 -19.28 12.18 -9.90
CA VAL A 546 -19.22 13.30 -10.85
C VAL A 546 -17.88 14.01 -10.70
N TRP A 547 -17.05 13.91 -11.71
CA TRP A 547 -15.73 14.50 -11.74
C TRP A 547 -15.64 15.49 -12.92
N HIS A 548 -15.71 16.78 -12.61
CA HIS A 548 -15.64 17.87 -13.62
C HIS A 548 -14.26 17.97 -14.26
N SER A 549 -13.25 17.36 -13.66
CA SER A 549 -11.87 17.39 -14.19
C SER A 549 -11.24 18.79 -14.24
N ASN A 550 -11.84 19.77 -13.59
CA ASN A 550 -11.42 21.18 -13.59
C ASN A 550 -10.45 21.55 -12.46
N ASP A 551 -10.12 20.60 -11.56
CA ASP A 551 -9.26 20.85 -10.40
C ASP A 551 -7.88 21.39 -10.81
N LEU A 552 -7.59 22.62 -10.44
CA LEU A 552 -6.31 23.31 -10.64
C LEU A 552 -5.22 22.74 -9.73
N THR A 553 -5.61 22.14 -8.63
CA THR A 553 -4.68 21.47 -7.73
C THR A 553 -4.26 20.12 -8.32
N THR A 554 -3.28 19.77 -8.09
CA THR A 554 -2.16 19.04 -8.57
C THR A 554 -2.17 17.56 -8.26
N SER A 555 -2.89 17.09 -7.24
CA SER A 555 -2.84 15.70 -6.80
C SER A 555 -4.20 15.00 -6.73
N THR A 556 -5.31 15.75 -6.79
CA THR A 556 -6.66 15.20 -6.62
C THR A 556 -7.65 15.76 -7.63
N ILE A 557 -8.72 15.02 -7.88
CA ILE A 557 -9.91 15.42 -8.62
C ILE A 557 -11.11 15.22 -7.70
N LYS A 558 -11.86 16.31 -7.46
CA LYS A 558 -13.02 16.31 -6.56
C LYS A 558 -14.18 15.54 -7.18
N ASP A 559 -14.88 14.76 -6.38
CA ASP A 559 -16.21 14.24 -6.68
C ASP A 559 -17.26 15.22 -6.14
N SER A 560 -18.15 15.68 -6.99
CA SER A 560 -19.21 16.64 -6.65
C SER A 560 -20.44 16.00 -6.01
N THR A 561 -20.51 14.66 -5.96
CA THR A 561 -21.61 13.95 -5.29
C THR A 561 -21.44 13.88 -3.77
N SER A 562 -22.50 13.50 -3.09
CA SER A 562 -22.45 13.24 -1.63
C SER A 562 -21.57 12.03 -1.25
N HIS A 563 -21.18 11.19 -2.21
CA HIS A 563 -20.30 10.03 -1.98
C HIS A 563 -18.85 10.44 -1.76
N SER A 564 -18.43 11.60 -2.29
CA SER A 564 -17.09 12.17 -2.11
C SER A 564 -15.95 11.22 -2.52
N TYR A 565 -16.13 10.45 -3.60
CA TYR A 565 -15.10 9.57 -4.15
C TYR A 565 -14.02 10.38 -4.88
N THR A 566 -13.30 11.19 -4.11
CA THR A 566 -12.21 12.02 -4.63
C THR A 566 -11.14 11.19 -5.30
N GLY A 567 -10.83 11.50 -6.57
CA GLY A 567 -9.78 10.85 -7.33
C GLY A 567 -8.39 11.34 -6.94
N THR A 568 -7.42 10.44 -6.93
CA THR A 568 -6.00 10.76 -6.78
C THR A 568 -5.32 10.64 -8.13
N LYS A 569 -4.67 11.71 -8.58
CA LYS A 569 -3.84 11.69 -9.78
C LYS A 569 -2.60 10.82 -9.55
N LYS A 570 -2.02 10.27 -10.60
CA LYS A 570 -0.79 9.46 -10.55
C LYS A 570 0.36 10.19 -9.84
N ALA A 571 0.50 11.50 -10.10
CA ALA A 571 1.44 12.38 -9.40
C ALA A 571 0.94 13.82 -9.44
N VAL A 572 1.66 14.73 -8.76
CA VAL A 572 1.40 16.17 -8.84
C VAL A 572 1.47 16.63 -10.30
N ASN A 573 0.35 17.19 -10.83
CA ASN A 573 0.19 17.59 -12.23
C ASN A 573 0.31 16.44 -13.26
N GLU A 574 -0.06 15.22 -12.92
CA GLU A 574 -0.13 14.10 -13.85
C GLU A 574 -1.41 13.30 -13.63
N PRO A 575 -2.43 13.39 -14.51
CA PRO A 575 -2.53 14.18 -15.74
C PRO A 575 -2.53 15.71 -15.51
N VAL A 576 -2.18 16.46 -16.58
CA VAL A 576 -2.01 17.92 -16.53
C VAL A 576 -3.36 18.62 -16.74
N VAL A 577 -3.64 19.67 -15.95
CA VAL A 577 -4.79 20.53 -16.20
C VAL A 577 -4.63 21.29 -17.51
N THR A 578 -5.66 21.31 -18.33
CA THR A 578 -5.72 22.09 -19.58
C THR A 578 -6.95 23.01 -19.60
N THR A 579 -6.80 24.19 -20.18
CA THR A 579 -7.91 25.11 -20.43
C THR A 579 -8.70 24.80 -21.71
N SER A 580 -8.33 23.72 -22.40
CA SER A 580 -9.00 23.26 -23.63
C SER A 580 -10.06 22.19 -23.33
N GLY A 581 -10.71 22.27 -22.17
CA GLY A 581 -11.83 21.39 -21.82
C GLY A 581 -13.04 21.58 -22.73
N LYS A 582 -13.94 20.63 -22.73
CA LYS A 582 -15.26 20.80 -23.36
C LYS A 582 -16.12 21.76 -22.56
N ILE A 583 -16.02 21.66 -21.22
CA ILE A 583 -16.68 22.52 -20.25
C ILE A 583 -15.58 22.98 -19.26
N GLY A 584 -15.36 24.29 -19.15
CA GLY A 584 -14.31 24.79 -18.24
C GLY A 584 -12.91 24.28 -18.54
N ASN A 585 -12.22 23.79 -17.51
CA ASN A 585 -10.93 23.12 -17.60
C ASN A 585 -11.13 21.59 -17.66
N ALA A 586 -10.08 20.87 -18.08
CA ALA A 586 -10.10 19.41 -18.19
C ALA A 586 -8.71 18.82 -17.86
N GLN A 587 -8.56 17.50 -17.94
CA GLN A 587 -7.30 16.81 -17.73
C GLN A 587 -6.74 16.29 -19.06
N LEU A 588 -5.46 16.58 -19.32
CA LEU A 588 -4.70 16.09 -20.48
C LEU A 588 -3.83 14.91 -20.07
N TYR A 589 -4.00 13.79 -20.78
CA TYR A 589 -3.31 12.50 -20.60
C TYR A 589 -2.27 12.31 -21.69
N ASP A 590 -1.09 11.80 -21.36
CA ASP A 590 0.10 11.78 -22.21
C ASP A 590 0.39 10.44 -22.93
N PHE A 591 -0.48 9.44 -22.78
CA PHE A 591 -0.32 8.07 -23.31
C PHE A 591 0.83 7.26 -22.68
N VAL A 592 1.57 7.80 -21.73
CA VAL A 592 2.76 7.15 -21.16
C VAL A 592 2.46 6.52 -19.81
N ASN A 593 1.85 7.29 -18.91
CA ASN A 593 1.66 6.86 -17.53
C ASN A 593 0.57 7.62 -16.77
N ASP A 594 -0.19 8.48 -17.43
CA ASP A 594 -1.20 9.33 -16.81
C ASP A 594 -2.47 8.56 -16.48
N TYR A 595 -2.96 8.72 -15.25
CA TYR A 595 -4.24 8.17 -14.78
C TYR A 595 -4.72 8.90 -13.52
N ILE A 596 -6.01 8.71 -13.22
CA ILE A 596 -6.63 9.08 -11.95
C ILE A 596 -7.23 7.83 -11.34
N THR A 597 -7.05 7.63 -10.03
CA THR A 597 -7.64 6.49 -9.31
C THR A 597 -8.51 6.95 -8.15
N MET A 598 -9.69 6.35 -8.01
CA MET A 598 -10.61 6.58 -6.91
C MET A 598 -10.56 5.46 -5.86
N GLY A 599 -9.56 4.56 -5.95
CA GLY A 599 -9.51 3.40 -5.07
C GLY A 599 -10.62 2.39 -5.35
N ASN A 600 -10.88 1.51 -4.39
CA ASN A 600 -11.88 0.45 -4.56
C ASN A 600 -13.31 0.97 -4.29
N VAL A 601 -13.86 1.70 -5.24
CA VAL A 601 -15.25 2.20 -5.23
C VAL A 601 -16.03 1.65 -6.44
N LEU A 602 -17.33 1.83 -6.47
CA LEU A 602 -18.23 1.47 -7.59
C LEU A 602 -18.08 0.01 -8.05
N ALA A 603 -18.06 -0.91 -7.07
CA ALA A 603 -18.01 -2.35 -7.32
C ALA A 603 -19.43 -2.89 -7.60
N PHE A 604 -19.97 -2.59 -8.77
CA PHE A 604 -21.28 -3.09 -9.20
C PHE A 604 -21.28 -4.61 -9.39
N GLU A 605 -22.43 -5.23 -9.10
CA GLU A 605 -22.67 -6.62 -9.44
C GLU A 605 -23.26 -6.72 -10.88
N ARG A 606 -23.13 -7.87 -11.49
CA ARG A 606 -23.68 -8.12 -12.84
C ARG A 606 -25.20 -7.96 -12.95
N THR A 607 -25.88 -7.90 -11.82
CA THR A 607 -27.34 -7.68 -11.72
C THR A 607 -27.72 -6.26 -11.39
N ASP A 608 -26.75 -5.39 -11.17
CA ASP A 608 -27.02 -3.99 -10.88
C ASP A 608 -27.22 -3.21 -12.18
N HIS A 609 -28.14 -2.26 -12.14
CA HIS A 609 -28.32 -1.26 -13.19
C HIS A 609 -27.27 -0.16 -12.99
N PHE A 610 -26.56 0.22 -14.02
CA PHE A 610 -25.64 1.36 -13.95
C PHE A 610 -25.33 1.93 -15.33
N SER A 611 -24.86 3.15 -15.35
CA SER A 611 -24.46 3.85 -16.56
C SER A 611 -23.28 4.78 -16.28
N GLY A 612 -22.61 5.22 -17.32
CA GLY A 612 -21.52 6.20 -17.20
C GLY A 612 -21.36 7.01 -18.47
N SER A 613 -20.83 8.22 -18.33
CA SER A 613 -20.53 9.12 -19.45
C SER A 613 -19.21 9.87 -19.23
N ALA A 614 -18.64 10.33 -20.32
CA ALA A 614 -17.46 11.21 -20.33
C ALA A 614 -17.40 12.01 -21.64
N TRP A 615 -16.80 13.18 -21.61
CA TRP A 615 -16.30 13.83 -22.80
C TRP A 615 -14.86 13.41 -23.05
N ILE A 616 -14.57 13.00 -24.27
CA ILE A 616 -13.23 12.58 -24.70
C ILE A 616 -12.79 13.33 -25.96
N TYR A 617 -11.52 13.72 -26.00
CA TYR A 617 -10.84 14.25 -27.17
C TYR A 617 -9.54 13.46 -27.33
N THR A 618 -9.55 12.40 -28.16
CA THR A 618 -8.37 11.53 -28.31
C THR A 618 -7.44 11.99 -29.40
N HIS A 619 -6.13 11.89 -29.16
CA HIS A 619 -5.08 12.06 -30.15
C HIS A 619 -4.78 10.75 -30.89
N ASN A 620 -5.09 9.61 -30.25
CA ASN A 620 -4.79 8.28 -30.78
C ASN A 620 -5.98 7.30 -30.55
N ARG A 621 -6.76 7.07 -31.57
CA ARG A 621 -7.87 6.11 -31.55
C ARG A 621 -7.49 4.68 -31.92
N GLU A 622 -6.26 4.47 -32.44
CA GLU A 622 -5.87 3.17 -33.00
C GLU A 622 -5.39 2.18 -31.93
N ASP A 623 -4.76 2.69 -30.89
CA ASP A 623 -4.32 1.87 -29.78
C ASP A 623 -5.44 1.61 -28.76
N TYR A 624 -5.26 0.56 -27.96
CA TYR A 624 -6.16 0.25 -26.87
C TYR A 624 -5.94 1.20 -25.69
N THR A 625 -6.97 1.91 -25.28
CA THR A 625 -6.91 2.88 -24.19
C THR A 625 -8.12 2.80 -23.28
N GLY A 626 -7.89 2.86 -21.96
CA GLY A 626 -8.95 2.90 -20.96
C GLY A 626 -9.55 4.29 -20.84
N ILE A 627 -10.88 4.38 -20.84
CA ILE A 627 -11.61 5.62 -20.56
C ILE A 627 -12.02 5.64 -19.09
N LEU A 628 -12.80 4.65 -18.68
CA LEU A 628 -13.33 4.50 -17.33
C LEU A 628 -13.34 3.01 -16.97
N GLU A 629 -12.51 2.61 -16.04
CA GLU A 629 -12.24 1.20 -15.81
C GLU A 629 -12.12 0.81 -14.35
N LYS A 630 -12.91 -0.19 -13.96
CA LYS A 630 -12.75 -0.94 -12.73
C LYS A 630 -12.52 -2.40 -13.08
N TYR A 631 -11.32 -2.71 -13.59
CA TYR A 631 -11.06 -4.01 -14.18
C TYR A 631 -9.61 -4.45 -14.11
N TYR A 632 -9.40 -5.71 -13.76
CA TYR A 632 -8.27 -6.56 -14.13
C TYR A 632 -8.65 -8.04 -14.08
N ASN A 633 -9.19 -8.52 -12.95
CA ASN A 633 -9.66 -9.90 -12.78
C ASN A 633 -11.17 -10.00 -12.71
N LYS A 634 -11.83 -8.94 -12.23
CA LYS A 634 -13.29 -8.78 -12.16
C LYS A 634 -13.62 -7.31 -12.24
N GLY A 635 -14.80 -7.00 -12.78
CA GLY A 635 -15.30 -5.63 -12.82
C GLY A 635 -15.94 -5.28 -14.14
N TRP A 636 -15.84 -4.02 -14.50
CA TRP A 636 -16.41 -3.44 -15.71
C TRP A 636 -15.47 -2.39 -16.29
N HIS A 637 -15.56 -2.17 -17.59
CA HIS A 637 -14.75 -1.16 -18.26
C HIS A 637 -15.37 -0.62 -19.55
N LEU A 638 -15.08 0.65 -19.83
CA LEU A 638 -15.35 1.33 -21.10
C LEU A 638 -14.00 1.71 -21.74
N ASP A 639 -13.76 1.17 -22.93
CA ASP A 639 -12.50 1.31 -23.66
C ASP A 639 -12.69 1.93 -25.04
N LEU A 640 -11.59 2.45 -25.58
CA LEU A 640 -11.45 2.83 -26.97
C LEU A 640 -10.37 1.97 -27.65
N TYR A 641 -10.70 1.37 -28.79
CA TYR A 641 -9.74 0.63 -29.62
C TYR A 641 -10.13 0.72 -31.09
N GLN A 642 -9.21 1.13 -31.95
CA GLN A 642 -9.42 1.31 -33.41
C GLN A 642 -10.65 2.15 -33.74
N GLY A 643 -10.85 3.22 -32.98
CA GLY A 643 -12.00 4.11 -33.11
C GLY A 643 -13.35 3.52 -32.74
N LYS A 644 -13.38 2.36 -32.10
CA LYS A 644 -14.58 1.70 -31.59
C LYS A 644 -14.61 1.75 -30.07
N LEU A 645 -15.77 1.96 -29.51
CA LEU A 645 -15.99 1.87 -28.05
C LEU A 645 -16.39 0.43 -27.70
N THR A 646 -15.81 -0.05 -26.62
CA THR A 646 -16.11 -1.37 -26.06
C THR A 646 -16.56 -1.21 -24.61
N PHE A 647 -17.64 -1.86 -24.23
CA PHE A 647 -18.06 -1.99 -22.84
C PHE A 647 -18.08 -3.47 -22.47
N THR A 648 -17.40 -3.81 -21.37
CA THR A 648 -17.27 -5.19 -20.93
C THR A 648 -17.55 -5.32 -19.43
N LEU A 649 -18.31 -6.36 -19.08
CA LEU A 649 -18.47 -6.90 -17.74
C LEU A 649 -17.66 -8.19 -17.64
N TYR A 650 -16.80 -8.30 -16.66
CA TYR A 650 -15.80 -9.36 -16.59
C TYR A 650 -15.79 -10.05 -15.23
N SER A 651 -15.97 -11.36 -15.24
CA SER A 651 -15.81 -12.22 -14.07
C SER A 651 -14.56 -13.11 -14.17
N SER A 652 -14.24 -13.57 -15.40
CA SER A 652 -13.02 -14.34 -15.71
C SER A 652 -12.80 -14.40 -17.22
N GLY A 653 -11.68 -14.94 -17.68
CA GLY A 653 -11.36 -15.06 -19.11
C GLY A 653 -12.42 -15.74 -19.96
N SER A 654 -13.18 -16.69 -19.39
CA SER A 654 -14.26 -17.44 -20.06
C SER A 654 -15.66 -17.00 -19.61
N ASN A 655 -15.80 -16.07 -18.66
CA ASN A 655 -17.06 -15.66 -18.06
C ASN A 655 -17.18 -14.13 -18.09
N ARG A 656 -17.71 -13.61 -19.20
CA ARG A 656 -17.80 -12.19 -19.48
C ARG A 656 -18.91 -11.83 -20.45
N LEU A 657 -19.34 -10.57 -20.42
CA LEU A 657 -20.21 -9.94 -21.40
C LEU A 657 -19.46 -8.77 -22.03
N GLY A 658 -19.18 -8.80 -23.31
CA GLY A 658 -18.47 -7.76 -24.04
C GLY A 658 -19.23 -7.29 -25.27
N MET A 659 -19.46 -6.01 -25.36
CA MET A 659 -20.16 -5.33 -26.44
C MET A 659 -19.29 -4.22 -27.00
N ARG A 660 -19.18 -4.14 -28.33
CA ARG A 660 -18.47 -3.02 -28.98
C ARG A 660 -19.29 -2.38 -30.07
N THR A 661 -19.02 -1.15 -30.41
CA THR A 661 -19.64 -0.50 -31.58
C THR A 661 -19.27 -1.23 -32.86
N THR A 662 -20.27 -1.52 -33.69
CA THR A 662 -20.03 -2.26 -34.94
C THR A 662 -19.13 -1.52 -35.90
N ASN A 663 -19.34 -0.21 -36.01
CA ASN A 663 -18.56 0.70 -36.85
C ASN A 663 -17.56 1.51 -36.04
N VAL A 664 -16.57 2.10 -36.70
CA VAL A 664 -15.74 3.18 -36.14
C VAL A 664 -16.63 4.38 -35.85
N VAL A 665 -16.61 4.86 -34.62
CA VAL A 665 -17.47 5.97 -34.15
C VAL A 665 -16.66 7.14 -33.59
N ILE A 666 -15.38 6.96 -33.32
CA ILE A 666 -14.45 7.96 -32.80
C ILE A 666 -13.36 8.23 -33.85
N THR A 667 -13.05 9.50 -34.06
CA THR A 667 -11.89 9.96 -34.85
C THR A 667 -11.01 10.86 -34.01
N ASN A 668 -9.73 10.97 -34.36
CA ASN A 668 -8.78 11.78 -33.60
C ASN A 668 -9.12 13.27 -33.68
N ASN A 669 -8.78 13.99 -32.62
CA ASN A 669 -8.83 15.43 -32.53
C ASN A 669 -10.24 16.05 -32.71
N ILE A 670 -11.24 15.35 -32.20
CA ILE A 670 -12.64 15.81 -32.13
C ILE A 670 -13.19 15.42 -30.75
N TRP A 671 -13.94 16.35 -30.14
CA TRP A 671 -14.69 16.08 -28.93
C TRP A 671 -15.88 15.14 -29.18
N TYR A 672 -16.00 14.12 -28.35
CA TYR A 672 -17.13 13.19 -28.33
C TYR A 672 -17.66 13.04 -26.92
N HIS A 673 -18.97 13.14 -26.78
CA HIS A 673 -19.67 12.61 -25.61
C HIS A 673 -19.85 11.11 -25.79
N VAL A 674 -19.27 10.31 -24.91
CA VAL A 674 -19.37 8.86 -24.94
C VAL A 674 -20.09 8.39 -23.68
N SER A 675 -21.03 7.46 -23.83
CA SER A 675 -21.71 6.89 -22.68
C SER A 675 -22.13 5.43 -22.92
N PHE A 676 -22.30 4.71 -21.82
CA PHE A 676 -22.86 3.36 -21.82
C PHE A 676 -23.99 3.27 -20.80
N THR A 677 -24.92 2.35 -21.02
CA THR A 677 -25.95 1.96 -20.06
C THR A 677 -26.05 0.45 -20.00
N TYR A 678 -26.31 -0.07 -18.80
CA TYR A 678 -26.46 -1.50 -18.55
C TYR A 678 -27.62 -1.76 -17.57
N ASP A 679 -28.54 -2.66 -17.96
CA ASP A 679 -29.82 -2.94 -17.29
C ASP A 679 -29.81 -4.12 -16.30
N GLY A 680 -28.62 -4.60 -15.89
CA GLY A 680 -28.50 -5.72 -14.93
C GLY A 680 -28.88 -7.11 -15.49
N SER A 681 -29.22 -7.24 -16.75
CA SER A 681 -29.74 -8.50 -17.33
C SER A 681 -28.68 -9.57 -17.58
N SER A 682 -27.40 -9.26 -17.51
CA SER A 682 -26.27 -10.12 -17.91
C SER A 682 -26.35 -10.60 -19.38
N THR A 683 -27.05 -9.88 -20.25
CA THR A 683 -27.22 -10.21 -21.66
C THR A 683 -26.82 -9.07 -22.59
N PRO A 684 -26.45 -9.36 -23.86
CA PRO A 684 -26.12 -8.32 -24.84
C PRO A 684 -27.21 -7.26 -25.06
N ALA A 685 -28.48 -7.63 -24.90
CA ALA A 685 -29.64 -6.73 -25.11
C ALA A 685 -29.68 -5.61 -24.02
N GLY A 686 -29.14 -5.89 -22.85
CA GLY A 686 -29.11 -4.95 -21.75
C GLY A 686 -27.99 -3.89 -21.83
N VAL A 687 -27.09 -4.00 -22.78
CA VAL A 687 -26.00 -3.03 -22.98
C VAL A 687 -26.34 -2.09 -24.14
N LYS A 688 -26.17 -0.79 -23.92
CA LYS A 688 -26.19 0.22 -24.97
C LYS A 688 -24.98 1.10 -24.89
N ILE A 689 -24.46 1.54 -26.02
CA ILE A 689 -23.36 2.53 -26.11
C ILE A 689 -23.85 3.70 -26.95
N TYR A 690 -23.58 4.90 -26.47
CA TYR A 690 -23.98 6.14 -27.13
C TYR A 690 -22.76 6.97 -27.49
N VAL A 691 -22.84 7.66 -28.59
CA VAL A 691 -21.87 8.68 -29.00
C VAL A 691 -22.63 9.91 -29.44
N ASN A 692 -22.35 11.04 -28.83
CA ASN A 692 -23.02 12.31 -29.06
C ASN A 692 -24.55 12.18 -28.96
N GLY A 693 -25.01 11.66 -27.82
CA GLY A 693 -26.43 11.47 -27.50
C GLY A 693 -27.13 10.36 -28.25
N SER A 694 -26.53 9.76 -29.28
CA SER A 694 -27.16 8.80 -30.17
C SER A 694 -26.67 7.37 -29.93
N SER A 695 -27.57 6.43 -29.74
CA SER A 695 -27.26 4.99 -29.59
C SER A 695 -26.59 4.44 -30.87
N LYS A 696 -25.59 3.58 -30.68
CA LYS A 696 -24.81 2.96 -31.76
C LYS A 696 -25.16 1.49 -31.88
N ALA A 697 -25.09 0.96 -33.14
CA ALA A 697 -25.18 -0.45 -33.37
C ALA A 697 -24.01 -1.19 -32.73
N LEU A 698 -24.31 -2.30 -32.04
CA LEU A 698 -23.33 -3.07 -31.29
C LEU A 698 -23.09 -4.45 -31.90
N THR A 699 -21.88 -4.92 -31.75
CA THR A 699 -21.48 -6.31 -32.03
C THR A 699 -21.15 -6.96 -30.70
N THR A 700 -21.65 -8.17 -30.48
CA THR A 700 -21.36 -8.98 -29.30
C THR A 700 -20.02 -9.68 -29.49
N ASP A 701 -19.06 -9.38 -28.66
CA ASP A 701 -17.77 -10.05 -28.62
C ASP A 701 -17.81 -11.27 -27.68
N TYR A 702 -18.48 -11.12 -26.54
CA TYR A 702 -18.63 -12.18 -25.53
C TYR A 702 -20.04 -12.16 -24.93
N ASN A 703 -20.61 -13.36 -24.69
CA ASN A 703 -21.91 -13.54 -24.06
C ASN A 703 -21.91 -14.80 -23.19
N THR A 704 -21.08 -14.80 -22.17
CA THR A 704 -20.89 -15.96 -21.28
C THR A 704 -21.02 -15.60 -19.81
N LEU A 705 -21.38 -14.34 -19.49
CA LEU A 705 -21.45 -13.82 -18.14
C LEU A 705 -22.54 -14.52 -17.31
N SER A 706 -22.13 -15.20 -16.24
CA SER A 706 -23.01 -15.89 -15.29
C SER A 706 -22.57 -15.83 -13.84
N ALA A 707 -21.37 -15.30 -13.58
CA ALA A 707 -20.80 -15.21 -12.25
C ALA A 707 -20.56 -13.75 -11.85
N THR A 708 -20.33 -13.50 -10.57
CA THR A 708 -20.09 -12.17 -9.99
C THR A 708 -18.95 -11.41 -10.66
N ILE A 709 -19.16 -10.14 -10.91
CA ILE A 709 -18.15 -9.20 -11.39
C ILE A 709 -17.58 -8.33 -10.27
N VAL A 710 -18.05 -8.48 -9.03
CA VAL A 710 -17.52 -7.71 -7.89
C VAL A 710 -16.05 -8.04 -7.68
N GLY A 711 -15.21 -7.03 -7.77
CA GLY A 711 -13.76 -7.10 -7.61
C GLY A 711 -13.26 -6.03 -6.63
N THR A 712 -12.02 -6.17 -6.21
CA THR A 712 -11.34 -5.26 -5.28
C THR A 712 -10.43 -4.26 -5.99
N GLU A 713 -10.36 -4.30 -7.30
CA GLU A 713 -9.52 -3.41 -8.09
C GLU A 713 -9.98 -1.95 -7.98
N PRO A 714 -9.05 -1.00 -8.03
CA PRO A 714 -9.40 0.41 -8.07
C PRO A 714 -10.19 0.79 -9.33
N LEU A 715 -11.00 1.85 -9.21
CA LEU A 715 -11.55 2.54 -10.37
C LEU A 715 -10.50 3.50 -10.92
N TYR A 716 -10.31 3.49 -12.24
CA TYR A 716 -9.39 4.36 -12.98
C TYR A 716 -10.12 5.20 -14.03
N ILE A 717 -9.69 6.44 -14.19
CA ILE A 717 -9.97 7.28 -15.36
C ILE A 717 -8.66 7.40 -16.16
N GLY A 718 -8.71 7.14 -17.46
CA GLY A 718 -7.57 7.29 -18.36
C GLY A 718 -6.57 6.15 -18.36
N ALA A 719 -6.85 5.03 -17.72
CA ALA A 719 -6.00 3.84 -17.77
C ALA A 719 -6.74 2.58 -17.33
N SER A 720 -6.09 1.41 -17.49
CA SER A 720 -6.56 0.11 -17.03
C SER A 720 -5.48 -0.65 -16.27
N GLY A 721 -5.87 -1.54 -15.37
CA GLY A 721 -4.94 -2.45 -14.70
C GLY A 721 -5.19 -2.65 -13.22
N THR A 722 -4.16 -3.15 -12.52
CA THR A 722 -4.13 -3.29 -11.06
C THR A 722 -3.27 -2.19 -10.44
N ALA A 723 -3.36 -2.03 -9.11
CA ALA A 723 -2.42 -1.18 -8.37
C ALA A 723 -0.93 -1.54 -8.60
N ALA A 724 -0.64 -2.79 -8.99
CA ALA A 724 0.72 -3.26 -9.28
C ALA A 724 1.13 -3.12 -10.76
N THR A 725 0.18 -3.04 -11.69
CA THR A 725 0.45 -3.02 -13.15
C THR A 725 -0.65 -2.23 -13.86
N ILE A 726 -0.42 -0.94 -14.06
CA ILE A 726 -1.30 -0.05 -14.82
C ILE A 726 -0.78 0.03 -16.26
N ARG A 727 -1.71 0.09 -17.23
CA ARG A 727 -1.44 0.07 -18.67
C ARG A 727 -2.60 0.66 -19.45
N TRP A 728 -2.49 0.70 -20.79
CA TRP A 728 -3.52 1.19 -21.71
C TRP A 728 -3.96 2.62 -21.39
N TYR A 729 -2.94 3.45 -21.21
CA TYR A 729 -3.10 4.86 -20.89
C TYR A 729 -3.81 5.59 -22.02
N PHE A 730 -4.64 6.54 -21.65
CA PHE A 730 -5.34 7.39 -22.62
C PHE A 730 -4.37 8.43 -23.23
N ASP A 731 -4.64 8.78 -24.48
CA ASP A 731 -3.92 9.84 -25.21
C ASP A 731 -4.90 10.94 -25.59
N GLY A 732 -4.88 12.06 -24.90
CA GLY A 732 -5.78 13.17 -25.18
C GLY A 732 -6.37 13.81 -23.94
N ILE A 733 -7.55 14.41 -24.08
CA ILE A 733 -8.22 15.18 -23.03
C ILE A 733 -9.51 14.45 -22.61
N MET A 734 -9.75 14.38 -21.29
CA MET A 734 -11.02 13.93 -20.73
C MET A 734 -11.63 15.00 -19.84
N ASP A 735 -12.95 15.06 -19.86
CA ASP A 735 -13.76 16.03 -19.19
C ASP A 735 -15.10 15.43 -18.76
N GLU A 736 -15.73 15.96 -17.71
CA GLU A 736 -17.09 15.63 -17.28
C GLU A 736 -17.36 14.13 -17.13
N VAL A 737 -16.53 13.44 -16.37
CA VAL A 737 -16.71 12.00 -16.15
C VAL A 737 -17.78 11.76 -15.08
N ARG A 738 -18.76 10.90 -15.41
CA ARG A 738 -19.92 10.63 -14.56
C ARG A 738 -20.25 9.14 -14.48
N VAL A 739 -20.72 8.70 -13.33
CA VAL A 739 -21.23 7.34 -13.12
C VAL A 739 -22.52 7.38 -12.32
N HIS A 740 -23.49 6.54 -12.72
CA HIS A 740 -24.81 6.44 -12.10
C HIS A 740 -25.07 5.01 -11.64
N SER A 741 -25.83 4.85 -10.57
CA SER A 741 -26.34 3.57 -10.08
C SER A 741 -27.69 3.16 -10.73
N THR A 742 -27.96 3.67 -11.93
CA THR A 742 -29.15 3.34 -12.75
C THR A 742 -28.76 3.35 -14.22
N ASP A 743 -29.48 2.63 -15.04
CA ASP A 743 -29.37 2.66 -16.50
C ASP A 743 -30.15 3.86 -17.07
N ARG A 744 -29.50 5.04 -17.15
CA ARG A 744 -30.13 6.23 -17.73
C ARG A 744 -30.71 5.92 -19.11
N ASN A 745 -31.92 6.37 -19.35
CA ASN A 745 -32.60 6.11 -20.62
C ASN A 745 -32.03 6.96 -21.79
N SER A 746 -32.40 6.67 -23.01
CA SER A 746 -31.90 7.36 -24.20
C SER A 746 -32.23 8.84 -24.21
N SER A 747 -33.35 9.25 -23.63
CA SER A 747 -33.79 10.64 -23.56
C SER A 747 -32.91 11.44 -22.62
N TRP A 748 -32.53 10.84 -21.47
CA TRP A 748 -31.54 11.43 -20.56
C TRP A 748 -30.21 11.69 -21.27
N ILE A 749 -29.64 10.65 -21.90
CA ILE A 749 -28.33 10.74 -22.57
C ILE A 749 -28.36 11.74 -23.76
N SER A 750 -29.47 11.80 -24.51
CA SER A 750 -29.61 12.78 -25.59
C SER A 750 -29.70 14.21 -25.07
N THR A 751 -30.50 14.43 -24.02
CA THR A 751 -30.68 15.75 -23.41
C THR A 751 -29.37 16.22 -22.74
N GLU A 752 -28.65 15.31 -22.06
CA GLU A 752 -27.31 15.58 -21.50
C GLU A 752 -26.35 16.07 -22.58
N PHE A 753 -26.28 15.33 -23.70
CA PHE A 753 -25.44 15.75 -24.83
C PHE A 753 -25.89 17.10 -25.42
N ASN A 754 -27.18 17.32 -25.65
CA ASN A 754 -27.68 18.58 -26.23
C ASN A 754 -27.30 19.77 -25.36
N ASN A 755 -27.51 19.67 -24.04
CA ASN A 755 -27.18 20.73 -23.09
C ASN A 755 -25.67 21.02 -23.06
N GLN A 756 -24.83 19.98 -22.89
CA GLN A 756 -23.40 20.15 -22.75
C GLN A 756 -22.69 20.49 -24.06
N ASN A 757 -23.20 20.02 -25.20
CA ASN A 757 -22.57 20.26 -26.49
C ASN A 757 -22.74 21.71 -26.95
N ASN A 758 -23.92 22.29 -26.74
CA ASN A 758 -24.22 23.65 -27.12
C ASN A 758 -25.18 24.33 -26.13
N PRO A 759 -24.69 24.76 -24.95
CA PRO A 759 -25.51 25.42 -23.93
C PRO A 759 -26.32 26.58 -24.45
N SER A 760 -25.77 27.38 -25.37
CA SER A 760 -26.43 28.59 -25.93
C SER A 760 -27.60 28.29 -26.88
N SER A 761 -27.71 27.07 -27.41
CA SER A 761 -28.90 26.62 -28.12
C SER A 761 -29.89 25.90 -27.24
N PHE A 762 -29.45 25.41 -26.09
CA PHE A 762 -30.27 24.69 -25.13
C PHE A 762 -31.07 25.66 -24.25
N LEU A 763 -30.48 26.80 -23.89
CA LEU A 763 -31.12 27.80 -23.04
C LEU A 763 -30.83 29.25 -23.50
N SER A 764 -31.69 30.15 -23.09
CA SER A 764 -31.55 31.60 -23.35
C SER A 764 -31.76 32.41 -22.08
N PHE A 765 -31.12 33.57 -22.01
CA PHE A 765 -31.22 34.51 -20.91
C PHE A 765 -32.08 35.74 -21.28
N GLY A 766 -32.96 36.10 -20.39
CA GLY A 766 -33.69 37.39 -20.44
C GLY A 766 -32.80 38.56 -20.03
N SER A 767 -33.34 39.76 -20.17
CA SER A 767 -32.70 40.99 -19.65
C SER A 767 -32.65 40.96 -18.12
N GLU A 768 -31.68 41.68 -17.55
CA GLU A 768 -31.63 41.91 -16.10
C GLU A 768 -32.88 42.65 -15.63
N GLU A 769 -33.42 42.17 -14.53
CA GLU A 769 -34.54 42.81 -13.80
C GLU A 769 -34.03 43.17 -12.39
N PRO A 770 -34.06 44.48 -12.01
CA PRO A 770 -33.72 44.89 -10.65
C PRO A 770 -34.82 44.54 -9.65
N SER A 771 -34.48 44.54 -8.36
CA SER A 771 -35.47 44.50 -7.27
C SER A 771 -36.48 45.65 -7.42
N PRO A 772 -37.77 45.37 -7.27
CA PRO A 772 -38.83 46.39 -7.41
C PRO A 772 -38.69 47.56 -6.49
#